data_671da0f07bb01902a9359c7e5f1d5408
#
_entry.id   671da0f07bb01902a9359c7e5f1d5408
#
_cell.length_a   1.000
_cell.length_b   1.000
_cell.length_c   1.000
_cell.angle_alpha   90.00
_cell.angle_beta   90.00
_cell.angle_gamma   90.00
#
_symmetry.space_group_name_H-M   'P 1'
#
loop_
_entity.id
_entity.type
_entity.pdbx_description
1 polymer ?
#
loop_
_entity_poly.entity_id
_entity_poly.type
_entity_poly.pdbx_seq_one_letter_code
_entity_poly.pdbx_strand_id
1 'polypeptide(L)'
;MVIIGFRVQNFYFNVMKVMSKISGFLLLTVALSAAEKIDIKAGSNHWAFQPLKNPALPVVKNKSWPSNPIDYFILARLEQAGLEPAPPAENRVLQRRIHYALRGLPPNDETDLDKLMSTLQYGERWARHWLDVVRYADSNGLDENSAHANAWRYRDYVVNAFNSDKPFNRFVIEQIAGDLLKAKDEVHRRELVTATGFLSLGPKVLAEPDKVKMEMDIIDEQIDTLGKSFLGLTLGCARCHDHKFDPIPTADYYALAGIFKSTKTMNSLKTIAKWHENPVYTPKEKKLREKSEELIAAQKKVIAAFTQKVNQELLIERKLDKLPPKPQELYTKSVKAEIEGLQDTLKRLESQAFILPMAMGVTDGNATELPIFVRGDHNRPAKKLQPRQFPRILSDAQPLTGKTSGRLELAKWITDEKNPLTARVIVNRVWRWHFGRGLVATTDNFGLLGQKPSHPDLLDHLAVWFVRNGWSIKKLNKLILSSSTYRMVSHGSTKAMKEDPENRLLSRAPLRRLEAEPLRDSLLEMAGLLDKKVGGYIWTFENYKLVFNHTSEDATTYESNRRALYLPVIRNHVYNLFELFDFPDPGTVNGNRTDSTIAPQALFLMNSPLILRTTEAMTKQILADKKLTNSQSVERLYVKVYKRPPTALELKRAVAFVSNFAKDRQAGW
;
A
#
# COMPACT_ATOMS: atom_id res chain seq x y z
N MET A 1 -39.19 55.64 7.37
CA MET A 1 -38.48 54.30 7.25
C MET A 1 -38.96 53.54 6.02
N VAL A 2 -39.40 54.15 4.93
CA VAL A 2 -39.93 53.50 3.72
C VAL A 2 -39.18 53.92 2.45
N ILE A 3 -38.24 54.88 2.52
CA ILE A 3 -37.50 55.37 1.34
C ILE A 3 -36.12 54.70 1.14
N ILE A 4 -35.58 53.95 2.12
CA ILE A 4 -34.26 53.28 2.02
C ILE A 4 -34.39 51.87 1.39
N GLY A 5 -35.57 51.24 1.45
CA GLY A 5 -35.80 49.90 0.88
C GLY A 5 -35.76 49.81 -0.65
N PHE A 6 -36.18 50.86 -1.35
CA PHE A 6 -36.30 50.84 -2.83
C PHE A 6 -34.97 51.07 -3.56
N ARG A 7 -33.96 51.65 -2.93
CA ARG A 7 -32.62 51.81 -3.56
C ARG A 7 -31.74 50.59 -3.43
N VAL A 8 -31.91 49.78 -2.41
CA VAL A 8 -31.13 48.55 -2.20
C VAL A 8 -31.58 47.42 -3.16
N GLN A 9 -32.91 47.33 -3.39
CA GLN A 9 -33.44 46.31 -4.32
C GLN A 9 -33.05 46.54 -5.78
N ASN A 10 -32.99 47.79 -6.24
CA ASN A 10 -32.53 48.11 -7.60
C ASN A 10 -31.02 47.94 -7.78
N PHE A 11 -30.22 48.12 -6.72
CA PHE A 11 -28.78 47.85 -6.78
C PHE A 11 -28.48 46.36 -6.90
N TYR A 12 -29.17 45.48 -6.13
CA TYR A 12 -29.04 44.05 -6.23
C TYR A 12 -29.49 43.48 -7.59
N PHE A 13 -30.58 44.02 -8.16
CA PHE A 13 -31.09 43.60 -9.47
C PHE A 13 -30.15 43.97 -10.63
N ASN A 14 -29.47 45.11 -10.56
CA ASN A 14 -28.49 45.52 -11.54
C ASN A 14 -27.17 44.76 -11.40
N VAL A 15 -26.71 44.47 -10.18
CA VAL A 15 -25.52 43.65 -9.94
C VAL A 15 -25.74 42.21 -10.41
N MET A 16 -26.91 41.62 -10.16
CA MET A 16 -27.26 40.28 -10.67
C MET A 16 -27.33 40.23 -12.20
N LYS A 17 -27.85 41.25 -12.89
CA LYS A 17 -27.86 41.35 -14.37
C LYS A 17 -26.46 41.51 -14.96
N VAL A 18 -25.56 42.20 -14.29
CA VAL A 18 -24.16 42.34 -14.72
C VAL A 18 -23.40 41.07 -14.44
N MET A 19 -23.59 40.43 -13.30
CA MET A 19 -22.95 39.11 -13.00
C MET A 19 -23.47 38.01 -13.92
N SER A 20 -24.76 37.98 -14.28
CA SER A 20 -25.30 37.01 -15.25
C SER A 20 -24.72 37.19 -16.65
N LYS A 21 -24.45 38.42 -17.08
CA LYS A 21 -23.79 38.71 -18.38
C LYS A 21 -22.30 38.39 -18.34
N ILE A 22 -21.59 38.59 -17.24
CA ILE A 22 -20.19 38.23 -17.05
C ILE A 22 -20.06 36.70 -16.93
N SER A 23 -20.93 36.01 -16.21
CA SER A 23 -20.98 34.54 -16.15
C SER A 23 -21.29 33.91 -17.51
N GLY A 24 -22.18 34.50 -18.32
CA GLY A 24 -22.46 34.06 -19.67
C GLY A 24 -21.29 34.25 -20.63
N PHE A 25 -20.48 35.32 -20.47
CA PHE A 25 -19.29 35.60 -21.27
C PHE A 25 -18.11 34.72 -20.85
N LEU A 26 -17.93 34.44 -19.54
CA LEU A 26 -16.93 33.50 -19.05
C LEU A 26 -17.25 32.04 -19.43
N LEU A 27 -18.53 31.65 -19.42
CA LEU A 27 -18.97 30.32 -19.88
C LEU A 27 -18.83 30.14 -21.40
N LEU A 28 -18.94 31.20 -22.21
CA LEU A 28 -18.76 31.13 -23.66
C LEU A 28 -17.27 31.10 -24.06
N THR A 29 -16.35 31.69 -23.28
CA THR A 29 -14.92 31.65 -23.55
C THR A 29 -14.25 30.36 -23.05
N VAL A 30 -14.87 29.62 -22.12
CA VAL A 30 -14.39 28.27 -21.69
C VAL A 30 -14.87 27.17 -22.65
N ALA A 31 -15.90 27.42 -23.47
CA ALA A 31 -16.50 26.41 -24.37
C ALA A 31 -15.84 26.35 -25.77
N LEU A 32 -14.81 27.15 -26.05
CA LEU A 32 -14.11 27.19 -27.36
C LEU A 32 -12.60 26.95 -27.27
N SER A 33 -12.12 26.21 -26.30
CA SER A 33 -10.85 25.49 -26.53
C SER A 33 -11.22 24.26 -27.36
N ALA A 34 -11.12 24.35 -28.68
CA ALA A 34 -10.94 23.18 -29.52
C ALA A 34 -9.88 22.34 -28.84
N ALA A 35 -10.20 21.08 -28.46
CA ALA A 35 -9.21 20.19 -27.88
C ALA A 35 -8.05 20.14 -28.89
N GLU A 36 -6.94 20.79 -28.59
CA GLU A 36 -5.72 20.68 -29.39
C GLU A 36 -5.45 19.17 -29.49
N LYS A 37 -5.36 18.68 -30.74
CA LYS A 37 -4.98 17.27 -30.95
C LYS A 37 -3.63 17.05 -30.26
N ILE A 38 -3.59 16.09 -29.35
CA ILE A 38 -2.33 15.72 -28.69
C ILE A 38 -1.28 15.41 -29.74
N ASP A 39 -0.19 16.17 -29.72
CA ASP A 39 1.01 15.88 -30.51
C ASP A 39 1.91 14.91 -29.73
N ILE A 40 1.71 13.60 -29.97
CA ILE A 40 2.52 12.54 -29.36
C ILE A 40 4.00 12.75 -29.69
N LYS A 41 4.33 13.20 -30.91
CA LYS A 41 5.71 13.39 -31.36
C LYS A 41 6.38 14.55 -30.62
N ALA A 42 5.71 15.67 -30.42
CA ALA A 42 6.21 16.77 -29.62
C ALA A 42 6.34 16.38 -28.15
N GLY A 43 5.37 15.67 -27.61
CA GLY A 43 5.37 15.17 -26.23
C GLY A 43 6.48 14.16 -25.94
N SER A 44 6.92 13.39 -26.95
CA SER A 44 8.02 12.43 -26.78
C SER A 44 9.36 13.08 -26.39
N ASN A 45 9.54 14.39 -26.60
CA ASN A 45 10.76 15.11 -26.20
C ASN A 45 10.89 15.28 -24.68
N HIS A 46 9.84 15.01 -23.91
CA HIS A 46 9.94 15.08 -22.44
C HIS A 46 10.96 14.07 -21.91
N TRP A 47 11.76 14.50 -20.92
CA TRP A 47 12.89 13.73 -20.40
C TRP A 47 12.52 12.31 -19.97
N ALA A 48 11.33 12.11 -19.39
CA ALA A 48 10.88 10.82 -18.87
C ALA A 48 10.60 9.78 -19.97
N PHE A 49 10.21 10.23 -21.16
CA PHE A 49 9.92 9.37 -22.31
C PHE A 49 11.15 9.08 -23.19
N GLN A 50 12.27 9.72 -22.89
CA GLN A 50 13.54 9.47 -23.60
C GLN A 50 14.16 8.15 -23.13
N PRO A 51 14.81 7.40 -24.03
CA PRO A 51 15.54 6.18 -23.66
C PRO A 51 16.52 6.43 -22.51
N LEU A 52 16.76 5.40 -21.70
CA LEU A 52 17.75 5.43 -20.62
C LEU A 52 19.14 5.74 -21.19
N LYS A 53 19.81 6.71 -20.58
CA LYS A 53 21.19 7.01 -20.87
C LYS A 53 22.09 6.32 -19.84
N ASN A 54 23.32 5.97 -20.26
CA ASN A 54 24.35 5.51 -19.33
C ASN A 54 25.46 6.55 -19.25
N PRO A 55 25.25 7.65 -18.48
CA PRO A 55 26.22 8.72 -18.43
C PRO A 55 27.53 8.24 -17.80
N ALA A 56 28.65 8.76 -18.32
CA ALA A 56 29.95 8.58 -17.70
C ALA A 56 30.00 9.26 -16.34
N LEU A 57 30.88 8.78 -15.46
CA LEU A 57 31.10 9.42 -14.17
C LEU A 57 31.65 10.83 -14.39
N PRO A 58 31.07 11.87 -13.75
CA PRO A 58 31.54 13.23 -13.89
C PRO A 58 32.94 13.40 -13.27
N VAL A 59 33.73 14.31 -13.84
CA VAL A 59 35.01 14.69 -13.26
C VAL A 59 34.75 15.58 -12.05
N VAL A 60 35.39 15.27 -10.93
CA VAL A 60 35.30 16.02 -9.68
C VAL A 60 36.67 16.50 -9.22
N LYS A 61 36.70 17.61 -8.48
CA LYS A 61 37.93 18.18 -7.92
C LYS A 61 38.44 17.32 -6.74
N ASN A 62 37.55 17.01 -5.80
CA ASN A 62 37.91 16.19 -4.64
C ASN A 62 37.73 14.69 -4.96
N LYS A 63 38.81 14.06 -5.44
CA LYS A 63 38.80 12.64 -5.82
C LYS A 63 38.81 11.66 -4.64
N SER A 64 39.07 12.13 -3.41
CA SER A 64 39.15 11.30 -2.21
C SER A 64 37.85 11.09 -1.51
N TRP A 65 36.83 11.92 -1.75
CA TRP A 65 35.54 11.83 -1.07
C TRP A 65 34.61 10.73 -1.64
N PRO A 66 34.52 10.49 -2.97
CA PRO A 66 33.63 9.48 -3.52
C PRO A 66 34.05 8.05 -3.11
N SER A 67 33.10 7.29 -2.56
CA SER A 67 33.27 5.87 -2.25
C SER A 67 32.72 4.95 -3.35
N ASN A 68 31.76 5.46 -4.14
CA ASN A 68 31.14 4.72 -5.24
C ASN A 68 30.55 5.67 -6.30
N PRO A 69 30.00 5.16 -7.42
CA PRO A 69 29.49 6.00 -8.52
C PRO A 69 28.48 7.09 -8.10
N ILE A 70 27.62 6.84 -7.11
CA ILE A 70 26.63 7.84 -6.62
C ILE A 70 27.33 9.13 -6.24
N ASP A 71 28.43 9.01 -5.53
CA ASP A 71 29.11 10.14 -4.92
C ASP A 71 29.73 11.10 -5.96
N TYR A 72 30.14 10.59 -7.11
CA TYR A 72 30.66 11.42 -8.20
C TYR A 72 29.58 12.37 -8.74
N PHE A 73 28.35 11.87 -8.96
CA PHE A 73 27.24 12.69 -9.44
C PHE A 73 26.80 13.72 -8.40
N ILE A 74 26.76 13.35 -7.13
CA ILE A 74 26.40 14.26 -6.03
C ILE A 74 27.49 15.34 -5.88
N LEU A 75 28.76 14.92 -5.80
CA LEU A 75 29.87 15.84 -5.59
C LEU A 75 30.01 16.84 -6.75
N ALA A 76 29.89 16.41 -7.99
CA ALA A 76 29.92 17.28 -9.15
C ALA A 76 28.88 18.40 -9.08
N ARG A 77 27.66 18.10 -8.61
CA ARG A 77 26.59 19.07 -8.43
C ARG A 77 26.87 20.02 -7.25
N LEU A 78 27.44 19.50 -6.17
CA LEU A 78 27.86 20.32 -5.03
C LEU A 78 28.98 21.27 -5.42
N GLU A 79 30.01 20.77 -6.10
CA GLU A 79 31.15 21.61 -6.60
C GLU A 79 30.66 22.67 -7.57
N GLN A 80 29.70 22.35 -8.46
CA GLN A 80 29.11 23.35 -9.37
C GLN A 80 28.35 24.43 -8.60
N ALA A 81 27.72 24.11 -7.49
CA ALA A 81 27.03 25.05 -6.61
C ALA A 81 27.98 25.74 -5.60
N GLY A 82 29.27 25.43 -5.61
CA GLY A 82 30.23 25.93 -4.63
C GLY A 82 29.96 25.46 -3.20
N LEU A 83 29.31 24.31 -3.04
CA LEU A 83 29.02 23.67 -1.77
C LEU A 83 29.95 22.48 -1.51
N GLU A 84 30.18 22.22 -0.24
CA GLU A 84 30.94 21.05 0.21
C GLU A 84 30.02 20.00 0.86
N PRO A 85 30.33 18.71 0.72
CA PRO A 85 29.61 17.67 1.43
C PRO A 85 29.91 17.74 2.94
N ALA A 86 28.91 17.42 3.76
CA ALA A 86 29.08 17.34 5.20
C ALA A 86 30.03 16.18 5.58
N PRO A 87 30.68 16.25 6.77
CA PRO A 87 31.57 15.18 7.22
C PRO A 87 30.84 13.86 7.47
N PRO A 88 31.57 12.75 7.57
CA PRO A 88 30.97 11.45 7.91
C PRO A 88 30.27 11.46 9.27
N ALA A 89 29.16 10.76 9.38
CA ALA A 89 28.45 10.55 10.63
C ALA A 89 29.21 9.58 11.54
N GLU A 90 29.06 9.78 12.85
CA GLU A 90 29.52 8.79 13.83
C GLU A 90 28.91 7.42 13.59
N ASN A 91 29.67 6.36 13.84
CA ASN A 91 29.24 4.99 13.57
C ASN A 91 27.89 4.63 14.23
N ARG A 92 27.65 5.05 15.49
CA ARG A 92 26.37 4.80 16.17
C ARG A 92 25.16 5.45 15.47
N VAL A 93 25.34 6.65 14.91
CA VAL A 93 24.29 7.36 14.15
C VAL A 93 24.03 6.64 12.84
N LEU A 94 25.10 6.21 12.16
CA LEU A 94 25.02 5.45 10.93
C LEU A 94 24.34 4.08 11.13
N GLN A 95 24.74 3.33 12.18
CA GLN A 95 24.11 2.05 12.51
C GLN A 95 22.61 2.22 12.79
N ARG A 96 22.24 3.23 13.59
CA ARG A 96 20.82 3.52 13.82
C ARG A 96 20.06 3.76 12.50
N ARG A 97 20.62 4.57 11.61
CA ARG A 97 20.02 4.89 10.31
C ARG A 97 19.88 3.64 9.43
N ILE A 98 20.91 2.82 9.35
CA ILE A 98 20.93 1.58 8.55
C ILE A 98 19.90 0.57 9.07
N HIS A 99 19.83 0.33 10.37
CA HIS A 99 18.89 -0.64 10.94
C HIS A 99 17.43 -0.23 10.69
N TYR A 100 17.09 1.04 10.89
CA TYR A 100 15.75 1.51 10.58
C TYR A 100 15.43 1.48 9.09
N ALA A 101 16.40 1.75 8.23
CA ALA A 101 16.21 1.66 6.79
C ALA A 101 16.00 0.21 6.30
N LEU A 102 16.78 -0.75 6.83
CA LEU A 102 16.74 -2.12 6.37
C LEU A 102 15.74 -3.01 7.12
N ARG A 103 15.54 -2.78 8.43
CA ARG A 103 14.75 -3.67 9.28
C ARG A 103 13.52 -3.00 9.93
N GLY A 104 13.50 -1.67 9.96
CA GLY A 104 12.46 -0.91 10.69
C GLY A 104 12.47 -1.12 12.20
N LEU A 105 13.61 -1.52 12.77
CA LEU A 105 13.80 -1.84 14.18
C LEU A 105 15.05 -1.13 14.73
N PRO A 106 15.16 -0.95 16.06
CA PRO A 106 16.35 -0.43 16.68
C PRO A 106 17.60 -1.24 16.33
N PRO A 107 18.80 -0.61 16.32
CA PRO A 107 20.04 -1.32 16.07
C PRO A 107 20.34 -2.38 17.13
N ASN A 108 20.90 -3.49 16.65
CA ASN A 108 21.60 -4.51 17.44
C ASN A 108 23.11 -4.45 17.09
N ASP A 109 23.86 -5.46 17.46
CA ASP A 109 25.32 -5.48 17.28
C ASP A 109 25.76 -5.85 15.86
N GLU A 110 24.84 -6.24 14.96
CA GLU A 110 25.15 -6.58 13.57
C GLU A 110 25.43 -5.31 12.77
N THR A 111 26.53 -5.26 12.04
CA THR A 111 26.97 -4.12 11.22
C THR A 111 27.11 -4.46 9.73
N ASP A 112 27.11 -5.73 9.39
CA ASP A 112 27.23 -6.19 8.02
C ASP A 112 25.90 -6.01 7.27
N LEU A 113 25.96 -5.29 6.15
CA LEU A 113 24.76 -4.99 5.33
C LEU A 113 24.12 -6.24 4.75
N ASP A 114 24.92 -7.21 4.29
CA ASP A 114 24.39 -8.43 3.67
C ASP A 114 23.70 -9.31 4.72
N LYS A 115 24.26 -9.40 5.92
CA LYS A 115 23.62 -10.10 7.05
C LYS A 115 22.32 -9.39 7.47
N LEU A 116 22.31 -8.07 7.57
CA LEU A 116 21.08 -7.30 7.89
C LEU A 116 19.99 -7.53 6.83
N MET A 117 20.35 -7.54 5.54
CA MET A 117 19.42 -7.80 4.44
C MET A 117 19.04 -9.29 4.30
N SER A 118 19.74 -10.22 4.96
CA SER A 118 19.37 -11.63 5.00
C SER A 118 18.36 -11.97 6.09
N THR A 119 18.09 -11.04 7.02
CA THR A 119 17.10 -11.23 8.09
C THR A 119 15.67 -11.16 7.56
N LEU A 120 14.74 -11.90 8.19
CA LEU A 120 13.32 -11.85 7.82
C LEU A 120 12.72 -10.44 7.96
N GLN A 121 13.23 -9.64 8.87
CA GLN A 121 12.80 -8.26 9.12
C GLN A 121 13.07 -7.32 7.95
N TYR A 122 14.03 -7.65 7.08
CA TYR A 122 14.26 -6.90 5.85
C TYR A 122 13.03 -6.94 4.94
N GLY A 123 12.51 -8.13 4.63
CA GLY A 123 11.31 -8.25 3.81
C GLY A 123 10.09 -7.59 4.44
N GLU A 124 9.93 -7.66 5.77
CA GLU A 124 8.84 -6.98 6.48
C GLU A 124 8.91 -5.46 6.31
N ARG A 125 10.10 -4.88 6.43
CA ARG A 125 10.32 -3.43 6.24
C ARG A 125 10.08 -3.00 4.79
N TRP A 126 10.66 -3.72 3.84
CA TRP A 126 10.60 -3.37 2.42
C TRP A 126 9.24 -3.66 1.80
N ALA A 127 8.56 -4.70 2.29
CA ALA A 127 7.18 -4.95 1.93
C ALA A 127 6.26 -3.79 2.32
N ARG A 128 6.45 -3.18 3.51
CA ARG A 128 5.59 -2.04 3.91
C ARG A 128 5.67 -0.89 2.92
N HIS A 129 6.87 -0.58 2.42
CA HIS A 129 7.02 0.44 1.40
C HIS A 129 6.26 0.12 0.10
N TRP A 130 6.30 -1.15 -0.33
CA TRP A 130 5.59 -1.58 -1.52
C TRP A 130 4.07 -1.62 -1.31
N LEU A 131 3.61 -2.03 -0.13
CA LEU A 131 2.20 -2.13 0.19
C LEU A 131 1.48 -0.76 0.19
N ASP A 132 2.21 0.35 0.44
CA ASP A 132 1.69 1.70 0.24
C ASP A 132 1.48 2.03 -1.24
N VAL A 133 2.45 1.66 -2.07
CA VAL A 133 2.38 1.88 -3.53
C VAL A 133 1.21 1.12 -4.15
N VAL A 134 0.90 -0.06 -3.62
CA VAL A 134 -0.17 -0.91 -4.16
C VAL A 134 -1.49 -0.79 -3.40
N ARG A 135 -1.69 0.27 -2.59
CA ARG A 135 -2.93 0.54 -1.84
C ARG A 135 -3.47 -0.67 -1.09
N TYR A 136 -2.57 -1.45 -0.45
CA TYR A 136 -2.96 -2.63 0.32
C TYR A 136 -3.88 -2.28 1.48
N ALA A 137 -4.96 -3.05 1.60
CA ALA A 137 -5.82 -3.05 2.79
C ALA A 137 -6.47 -4.42 3.01
N ASP A 138 -6.90 -4.67 4.24
CA ASP A 138 -7.63 -5.86 4.65
C ASP A 138 -9.16 -5.68 4.56
N SER A 139 -9.61 -4.55 4.02
CA SER A 139 -11.03 -4.26 3.74
C SER A 139 -11.22 -3.46 2.46
N ASN A 140 -12.45 -3.49 1.91
CA ASN A 140 -12.77 -2.82 0.64
C ASN A 140 -12.82 -1.29 0.77
N GLY A 141 -13.42 -0.76 1.82
CA GLY A 141 -13.74 0.68 1.92
C GLY A 141 -14.92 1.09 1.04
N LEU A 142 -15.01 2.38 0.73
CA LEU A 142 -16.08 3.01 -0.06
C LEU A 142 -17.48 2.77 0.52
N ASP A 143 -18.46 2.37 -0.32
CA ASP A 143 -19.86 2.17 0.06
C ASP A 143 -20.09 0.96 0.95
N GLU A 144 -19.43 -0.15 0.67
CA GLU A 144 -19.55 -1.42 1.39
C GLU A 144 -18.17 -1.87 1.88
N ASN A 145 -17.85 -1.56 3.14
CA ASN A 145 -16.56 -1.90 3.72
C ASN A 145 -16.48 -3.37 4.13
N SER A 146 -16.49 -4.24 3.14
CA SER A 146 -16.40 -5.69 3.29
C SER A 146 -14.98 -6.16 3.54
N ALA A 147 -14.81 -7.19 4.36
CA ALA A 147 -13.51 -7.78 4.71
C ALA A 147 -12.83 -8.44 3.51
N HIS A 148 -11.58 -8.11 3.28
CA HIS A 148 -10.64 -8.79 2.40
C HIS A 148 -9.88 -9.86 3.19
N ALA A 149 -10.58 -10.88 3.69
CA ALA A 149 -10.00 -11.84 4.63
C ALA A 149 -8.81 -12.64 4.08
N ASN A 150 -8.62 -12.66 2.77
CA ASN A 150 -7.51 -13.33 2.09
C ASN A 150 -6.41 -12.38 1.59
N ALA A 151 -6.52 -11.06 1.83
CA ALA A 151 -5.53 -10.06 1.40
C ALA A 151 -4.14 -10.28 2.00
N TRP A 152 -4.06 -10.78 3.25
CA TRP A 152 -2.81 -11.06 3.94
C TRP A 152 -1.86 -11.98 3.16
N ARG A 153 -2.39 -12.85 2.28
CA ARG A 153 -1.56 -13.73 1.45
C ARG A 153 -0.72 -12.93 0.46
N TYR A 154 -1.30 -11.87 -0.13
CA TYR A 154 -0.56 -10.95 -0.99
C TYR A 154 0.51 -10.19 -0.20
N ARG A 155 0.22 -9.71 1.02
CA ARG A 155 1.22 -9.10 1.90
C ARG A 155 2.40 -10.05 2.15
N ASP A 156 2.09 -11.30 2.50
CA ASP A 156 3.13 -12.30 2.78
C ASP A 156 3.92 -12.67 1.52
N TYR A 157 3.27 -12.72 0.34
CA TYR A 157 3.96 -12.84 -0.95
C TYR A 157 4.97 -11.71 -1.16
N VAL A 158 4.57 -10.46 -0.87
CA VAL A 158 5.46 -9.29 -1.01
C VAL A 158 6.64 -9.38 -0.04
N VAL A 159 6.40 -9.73 1.23
CA VAL A 159 7.46 -9.97 2.23
C VAL A 159 8.48 -11.00 1.74
N ASN A 160 7.99 -12.14 1.24
CA ASN A 160 8.84 -13.22 0.74
C ASN A 160 9.61 -12.80 -0.52
N ALA A 161 9.01 -12.03 -1.41
CA ALA A 161 9.66 -11.53 -2.63
C ALA A 161 10.86 -10.63 -2.29
N PHE A 162 10.72 -9.70 -1.32
CA PHE A 162 11.85 -8.87 -0.86
C PHE A 162 12.90 -9.69 -0.10
N ASN A 163 12.49 -10.63 0.75
CA ASN A 163 13.44 -11.48 1.49
C ASN A 163 14.29 -12.34 0.55
N SER A 164 13.69 -12.89 -0.50
CA SER A 164 14.39 -13.70 -1.52
C SER A 164 15.14 -12.87 -2.56
N ASP A 165 15.07 -11.52 -2.48
CA ASP A 165 15.61 -10.62 -3.51
C ASP A 165 15.10 -10.97 -4.92
N LYS A 166 13.78 -11.26 -5.02
CA LYS A 166 13.17 -11.57 -6.32
C LYS A 166 13.46 -10.43 -7.30
N PRO A 167 14.02 -10.71 -8.50
CA PRO A 167 14.26 -9.67 -9.49
C PRO A 167 13.02 -8.81 -9.73
N PHE A 168 13.16 -7.50 -9.65
CA PHE A 168 12.00 -6.60 -9.68
C PHE A 168 11.17 -6.72 -10.96
N ASN A 169 11.80 -6.94 -12.13
CA ASN A 169 11.09 -7.24 -13.37
C ASN A 169 10.21 -8.50 -13.24
N ARG A 170 10.74 -9.56 -12.62
CA ARG A 170 9.97 -10.79 -12.34
C ARG A 170 8.82 -10.52 -11.38
N PHE A 171 9.07 -9.74 -10.33
CA PHE A 171 8.07 -9.32 -9.35
C PHE A 171 6.90 -8.55 -10.02
N VAL A 172 7.19 -7.66 -10.96
CA VAL A 172 6.18 -6.94 -11.77
C VAL A 172 5.38 -7.89 -12.64
N ILE A 173 6.06 -8.79 -13.37
CA ILE A 173 5.39 -9.77 -14.25
C ILE A 173 4.43 -10.65 -13.44
N GLU A 174 4.82 -11.13 -12.27
CA GLU A 174 3.98 -11.97 -11.42
C GLU A 174 2.74 -11.24 -10.92
N GLN A 175 2.85 -9.95 -10.58
CA GLN A 175 1.72 -9.16 -10.10
C GLN A 175 0.69 -8.84 -11.19
N ILE A 176 1.11 -8.73 -12.45
CA ILE A 176 0.21 -8.40 -13.57
C ILE A 176 -0.35 -9.69 -14.20
N ALA A 177 0.43 -10.74 -14.30
CA ALA A 177 0.13 -11.93 -15.09
C ALA A 177 0.61 -13.25 -14.46
N GLY A 178 0.71 -13.32 -13.12
CA GLY A 178 1.21 -14.50 -12.41
C GLY A 178 0.40 -15.77 -12.72
N ASP A 179 -0.92 -15.65 -12.79
CA ASP A 179 -1.84 -16.75 -13.15
C ASP A 179 -1.61 -17.32 -14.57
N LEU A 180 -0.96 -16.55 -15.45
CA LEU A 180 -0.64 -16.96 -16.84
C LEU A 180 0.75 -17.57 -16.97
N LEU A 181 1.53 -17.62 -15.89
CA LEU A 181 2.87 -18.15 -15.90
C LEU A 181 2.91 -19.64 -15.60
N LYS A 182 3.85 -20.36 -16.24
CA LYS A 182 4.09 -21.76 -15.93
C LYS A 182 4.70 -21.89 -14.54
N ALA A 183 4.01 -22.57 -13.65
CA ALA A 183 4.51 -22.90 -12.32
C ALA A 183 5.49 -24.06 -12.36
N LYS A 184 6.48 -24.09 -11.45
CA LYS A 184 7.43 -25.19 -11.27
C LYS A 184 6.81 -26.32 -10.46
N ASP A 185 6.01 -25.96 -9.47
CA ASP A 185 5.35 -26.84 -8.53
C ASP A 185 4.10 -26.15 -7.97
N GLU A 186 3.38 -26.81 -7.07
CA GLU A 186 2.15 -26.31 -6.47
C GLU A 186 2.39 -25.10 -5.54
N VAL A 187 3.52 -25.04 -4.84
CA VAL A 187 3.88 -23.91 -3.98
C VAL A 187 4.08 -22.67 -4.84
N HIS A 188 4.86 -22.81 -5.90
CA HIS A 188 5.09 -21.72 -6.86
C HIS A 188 3.80 -21.29 -7.58
N ARG A 189 2.90 -22.24 -7.92
CA ARG A 189 1.58 -21.90 -8.47
C ARG A 189 0.79 -20.98 -7.52
N ARG A 190 0.78 -21.30 -6.21
CA ARG A 190 0.10 -20.49 -5.19
C ARG A 190 0.69 -19.10 -5.09
N GLU A 191 2.02 -18.97 -5.13
CA GLU A 191 2.69 -17.67 -5.14
C GLU A 191 2.29 -16.85 -6.36
N LEU A 192 2.32 -17.47 -7.54
CA LEU A 192 2.00 -16.79 -8.81
C LEU A 192 0.57 -16.26 -8.85
N VAL A 193 -0.42 -17.06 -8.44
CA VAL A 193 -1.82 -16.58 -8.42
C VAL A 193 -2.07 -15.56 -7.32
N THR A 194 -1.38 -15.69 -6.17
CA THR A 194 -1.45 -14.71 -5.06
C THR A 194 -0.87 -13.36 -5.48
N ALA A 195 0.18 -13.35 -6.30
CA ALA A 195 0.79 -12.11 -6.80
C ALA A 195 -0.21 -11.24 -7.56
N THR A 196 -1.19 -11.84 -8.28
CA THR A 196 -2.21 -11.11 -9.03
C THR A 196 -3.20 -10.35 -8.14
N GLY A 197 -3.11 -10.50 -6.82
CA GLY A 197 -3.79 -9.67 -5.84
C GLY A 197 -3.56 -8.17 -6.04
N PHE A 198 -2.42 -7.79 -6.60
CA PHE A 198 -2.13 -6.41 -7.04
C PHE A 198 -3.29 -5.78 -7.82
N LEU A 199 -3.91 -6.51 -8.74
CA LEU A 199 -5.02 -6.04 -9.57
C LEU A 199 -6.39 -6.13 -8.88
N SER A 200 -6.49 -6.84 -7.74
CA SER A 200 -7.77 -7.10 -7.08
C SER A 200 -7.97 -6.32 -5.77
N LEU A 201 -6.89 -5.87 -5.11
CA LEU A 201 -6.93 -5.29 -3.77
C LEU A 201 -7.44 -3.84 -3.71
N GLY A 202 -7.60 -3.14 -4.82
CA GLY A 202 -8.12 -1.77 -4.84
C GLY A 202 -9.55 -1.65 -4.32
N PRO A 203 -9.94 -0.46 -3.81
CA PRO A 203 -11.30 -0.20 -3.36
C PRO A 203 -12.29 -0.28 -4.52
N LYS A 204 -13.52 -0.73 -4.25
CA LYS A 204 -14.59 -0.91 -5.24
C LYS A 204 -15.91 -0.42 -4.70
N VAL A 205 -16.73 0.24 -5.54
CA VAL A 205 -18.12 0.54 -5.21
C VAL A 205 -18.94 -0.73 -5.46
N LEU A 206 -19.24 -1.49 -4.37
CA LEU A 206 -19.82 -2.84 -4.47
C LEU A 206 -21.36 -2.84 -4.61
N ALA A 207 -22.02 -1.75 -4.22
CA ALA A 207 -23.46 -1.59 -4.32
C ALA A 207 -23.91 -0.79 -5.57
N GLU A 208 -23.01 -0.48 -6.52
CA GLU A 208 -23.34 0.19 -7.78
C GLU A 208 -24.37 -0.62 -8.58
N PRO A 209 -25.58 -0.09 -8.86
CA PRO A 209 -26.59 -0.81 -9.62
C PRO A 209 -26.23 -0.93 -11.10
N ASP A 210 -25.50 0.05 -11.67
CA ASP A 210 -25.02 0.01 -13.04
C ASP A 210 -23.77 -0.85 -13.15
N LYS A 211 -23.94 -2.06 -13.64
CA LYS A 211 -22.87 -3.06 -13.74
C LYS A 211 -21.78 -2.67 -14.71
N VAL A 212 -22.11 -1.94 -15.79
CA VAL A 212 -21.11 -1.50 -16.76
C VAL A 212 -20.27 -0.39 -16.15
N LYS A 213 -20.89 0.54 -15.46
CA LYS A 213 -20.19 1.59 -14.70
C LYS A 213 -19.27 0.97 -13.66
N MET A 214 -19.78 0.06 -12.82
CA MET A 214 -18.98 -0.65 -11.80
C MET A 214 -17.74 -1.31 -12.40
N GLU A 215 -17.91 -2.05 -13.48
CA GLU A 215 -16.81 -2.75 -14.15
C GLU A 215 -15.78 -1.75 -14.72
N MET A 216 -16.25 -0.67 -15.33
CA MET A 216 -15.36 0.37 -15.88
C MET A 216 -14.63 1.17 -14.78
N ASP A 217 -15.23 1.35 -13.62
CA ASP A 217 -14.59 2.00 -12.48
C ASP A 217 -13.50 1.10 -11.87
N ILE A 218 -13.71 -0.22 -11.84
CA ILE A 218 -12.70 -1.20 -11.44
C ILE A 218 -11.53 -1.22 -12.43
N ILE A 219 -11.81 -1.19 -13.74
CA ILE A 219 -10.78 -1.14 -14.79
C ILE A 219 -9.98 0.16 -14.70
N ASP A 220 -10.63 1.28 -14.44
CA ASP A 220 -9.98 2.58 -14.27
C ASP A 220 -9.01 2.58 -13.09
N GLU A 221 -9.45 2.02 -11.96
CA GLU A 221 -8.61 1.85 -10.77
C GLU A 221 -7.38 0.97 -11.04
N GLN A 222 -7.53 -0.11 -11.81
CA GLN A 222 -6.43 -0.99 -12.21
C GLN A 222 -5.42 -0.26 -13.12
N ILE A 223 -5.90 0.51 -14.09
CA ILE A 223 -5.07 1.30 -15.01
C ILE A 223 -4.32 2.40 -14.27
N ASP A 224 -5.00 3.15 -13.41
CA ASP A 224 -4.38 4.22 -12.63
C ASP A 224 -3.31 3.68 -11.67
N THR A 225 -3.62 2.58 -11.00
CA THR A 225 -2.66 1.91 -10.11
C THR A 225 -1.45 1.38 -10.87
N LEU A 226 -1.64 0.70 -11.99
CA LEU A 226 -0.55 0.19 -12.82
C LEU A 226 0.31 1.35 -13.35
N GLY A 227 -0.32 2.40 -13.88
CA GLY A 227 0.34 3.58 -14.40
C GLY A 227 1.23 4.25 -13.36
N LYS A 228 0.67 4.58 -12.20
CA LYS A 228 1.40 5.21 -11.09
C LYS A 228 2.47 4.29 -10.50
N SER A 229 2.15 2.99 -10.29
CA SER A 229 3.06 2.06 -9.62
C SER A 229 4.30 1.72 -10.42
N PHE A 230 4.17 1.53 -11.73
CA PHE A 230 5.27 1.05 -12.56
C PHE A 230 5.83 2.10 -13.52
N LEU A 231 4.97 2.99 -14.03
CA LEU A 231 5.34 3.97 -15.05
C LEU A 231 5.45 5.40 -14.49
N GLY A 232 4.93 5.66 -13.30
CA GLY A 232 4.86 7.03 -12.76
C GLY A 232 3.97 7.92 -13.62
N LEU A 233 2.86 7.41 -14.18
CA LEU A 233 1.95 8.14 -15.05
C LEU A 233 0.51 8.08 -14.54
N THR A 234 -0.22 9.18 -14.71
CA THR A 234 -1.65 9.31 -14.34
C THR A 234 -2.55 8.93 -15.50
N LEU A 235 -2.55 7.64 -15.89
CA LEU A 235 -3.24 7.14 -17.09
C LEU A 235 -4.77 7.30 -17.01
N GLY A 236 -5.36 7.25 -15.81
CA GLY A 236 -6.80 7.39 -15.57
C GLY A 236 -7.39 8.71 -16.08
N CYS A 237 -6.60 9.79 -16.14
CA CYS A 237 -7.04 11.08 -16.68
C CYS A 237 -7.50 10.98 -18.15
N ALA A 238 -6.99 10.02 -18.92
CA ALA A 238 -7.32 9.82 -20.32
C ALA A 238 -8.65 9.07 -20.56
N ARG A 239 -9.37 8.66 -19.50
CA ARG A 239 -10.67 7.99 -19.59
C ARG A 239 -11.76 8.85 -20.27
N CYS A 240 -11.82 10.14 -19.93
CA CYS A 240 -12.91 11.02 -20.34
C CYS A 240 -12.58 11.90 -21.55
N HIS A 241 -11.32 12.26 -21.69
CA HIS A 241 -10.78 13.13 -22.75
C HIS A 241 -9.29 12.81 -22.91
N ASP A 242 -8.68 13.24 -24.00
CA ASP A 242 -7.23 13.16 -24.15
C ASP A 242 -6.55 13.75 -22.92
N HIS A 243 -5.49 13.11 -22.40
CA HIS A 243 -4.81 13.56 -21.19
C HIS A 243 -4.39 15.03 -21.34
N LYS A 244 -4.75 15.87 -20.35
CA LYS A 244 -4.61 17.32 -20.47
C LYS A 244 -3.17 17.79 -20.70
N PHE A 245 -2.19 17.06 -20.20
CA PHE A 245 -0.77 17.46 -20.20
C PHE A 245 0.12 16.43 -20.88
N ASP A 246 -0.04 15.16 -20.53
CA ASP A 246 0.79 14.09 -21.08
C ASP A 246 0.28 13.65 -22.46
N PRO A 247 1.16 13.19 -23.35
CA PRO A 247 0.79 12.81 -24.72
C PRO A 247 0.11 11.42 -24.76
N ILE A 248 -0.98 11.28 -24.02
CA ILE A 248 -1.76 10.06 -23.84
C ILE A 248 -3.19 10.31 -24.35
N PRO A 249 -3.51 9.92 -25.59
CA PRO A 249 -4.86 10.04 -26.11
C PRO A 249 -5.85 9.11 -25.40
N THR A 250 -7.13 9.49 -25.37
CA THR A 250 -8.23 8.66 -24.88
C THR A 250 -8.27 7.29 -25.57
N ALA A 251 -7.89 7.21 -26.84
CA ALA A 251 -7.78 5.95 -27.58
C ALA A 251 -6.79 4.97 -26.94
N ASP A 252 -5.65 5.45 -26.41
CA ASP A 252 -4.66 4.61 -25.72
C ASP A 252 -5.19 4.10 -24.39
N TYR A 253 -5.97 4.92 -23.67
CA TYR A 253 -6.66 4.48 -22.45
C TYR A 253 -7.60 3.31 -22.74
N TYR A 254 -8.49 3.43 -23.76
CA TYR A 254 -9.44 2.35 -24.09
C TYR A 254 -8.77 1.13 -24.69
N ALA A 255 -7.66 1.29 -25.40
CA ALA A 255 -6.84 0.18 -25.87
C ALA A 255 -6.25 -0.62 -24.68
N LEU A 256 -5.74 0.07 -23.67
CA LEU A 256 -5.26 -0.54 -22.42
C LEU A 256 -6.42 -1.12 -21.59
N ALA A 257 -7.55 -0.40 -21.51
CA ALA A 257 -8.76 -0.86 -20.83
C ALA A 257 -9.31 -2.17 -21.40
N GLY A 258 -9.16 -2.41 -22.69
CA GLY A 258 -9.49 -3.69 -23.33
C GLY A 258 -8.74 -4.88 -22.74
N ILE A 259 -7.49 -4.70 -22.28
CA ILE A 259 -6.69 -5.75 -21.61
C ILE A 259 -7.33 -6.13 -20.26
N PHE A 260 -7.75 -5.14 -19.47
CA PHE A 260 -8.39 -5.35 -18.17
C PHE A 260 -9.84 -5.80 -18.29
N LYS A 261 -10.57 -5.36 -19.34
CA LYS A 261 -11.89 -5.89 -19.68
C LYS A 261 -11.84 -7.38 -20.06
N SER A 262 -10.73 -7.82 -20.63
CA SER A 262 -10.43 -9.22 -20.93
C SER A 262 -9.95 -10.02 -19.71
N THR A 263 -10.05 -9.44 -18.51
CA THR A 263 -9.57 -10.02 -17.24
C THR A 263 -10.74 -10.19 -16.28
N LYS A 264 -10.89 -11.38 -15.70
CA LYS A 264 -11.91 -11.64 -14.69
C LYS A 264 -11.42 -11.14 -13.33
N THR A 265 -11.93 -10.01 -12.89
CA THR A 265 -11.65 -9.40 -11.56
C THR A 265 -12.78 -9.65 -10.56
N MET A 266 -14.01 -9.86 -11.05
CA MET A 266 -15.19 -10.08 -10.21
C MET A 266 -15.79 -11.45 -10.45
N ASN A 267 -16.27 -12.08 -9.37
CA ASN A 267 -17.09 -13.30 -9.47
C ASN A 267 -18.56 -12.97 -9.74
N SER A 268 -19.02 -11.85 -9.20
CA SER A 268 -20.40 -11.40 -9.37
C SER A 268 -20.44 -9.86 -9.34
N LEU A 269 -21.16 -9.29 -10.29
CA LEU A 269 -21.52 -7.88 -10.34
C LEU A 269 -22.95 -7.63 -9.80
N LYS A 270 -23.58 -8.64 -9.16
CA LYS A 270 -24.85 -8.44 -8.44
C LYS A 270 -24.58 -7.63 -7.17
N THR A 271 -25.52 -6.81 -6.75
CA THR A 271 -25.50 -6.06 -5.49
C THR A 271 -25.62 -7.01 -4.28
N ILE A 272 -24.71 -7.13 -3.36
CA ILE A 272 -23.39 -6.52 -3.24
C ILE A 272 -22.41 -7.35 -4.07
N ALA A 273 -21.60 -6.70 -4.90
CA ALA A 273 -20.69 -7.37 -5.82
C ALA A 273 -19.58 -8.13 -5.08
N LYS A 274 -19.08 -9.21 -5.69
CA LYS A 274 -18.04 -10.05 -5.10
C LYS A 274 -16.83 -10.13 -6.03
N TRP A 275 -15.65 -9.80 -5.51
CA TRP A 275 -14.39 -9.93 -6.24
C TRP A 275 -14.03 -11.39 -6.50
N HIS A 276 -13.13 -11.61 -7.45
CA HIS A 276 -12.64 -12.92 -7.79
C HIS A 276 -11.52 -13.36 -6.82
N GLU A 277 -11.53 -14.65 -6.49
CA GLU A 277 -10.47 -15.29 -5.73
C GLU A 277 -9.99 -16.56 -6.43
N ASN A 278 -8.69 -16.75 -6.41
CA ASN A 278 -8.04 -17.93 -6.96
C ASN A 278 -7.87 -19.02 -5.88
N PRO A 279 -8.08 -20.30 -6.23
CA PRO A 279 -7.82 -21.41 -5.32
C PRO A 279 -6.32 -21.55 -5.08
N VAL A 280 -5.93 -21.57 -3.80
CA VAL A 280 -4.56 -21.84 -3.34
C VAL A 280 -4.50 -23.08 -2.45
N TYR A 281 -5.52 -23.94 -2.52
CA TYR A 281 -5.58 -25.21 -1.82
C TYR A 281 -4.97 -26.37 -2.63
N THR A 282 -4.52 -27.41 -1.90
CA THR A 282 -4.05 -28.65 -2.47
C THR A 282 -5.23 -29.61 -2.79
N PRO A 283 -5.00 -30.64 -3.62
CA PRO A 283 -5.98 -31.73 -3.78
C PRO A 283 -6.36 -32.43 -2.45
N LYS A 284 -5.42 -32.51 -1.51
CA LYS A 284 -5.69 -33.08 -0.16
C LYS A 284 -6.64 -32.19 0.63
N GLU A 285 -6.42 -30.88 0.64
CA GLU A 285 -7.28 -29.90 1.31
C GLU A 285 -8.68 -29.87 0.68
N LYS A 286 -8.76 -30.00 -0.65
CA LYS A 286 -10.03 -30.12 -1.37
C LYS A 286 -10.84 -31.34 -0.90
N LYS A 287 -10.21 -32.51 -0.79
CA LYS A 287 -10.84 -33.72 -0.27
C LYS A 287 -11.32 -33.57 1.19
N LEU A 288 -10.55 -32.83 2.03
CA LEU A 288 -11.00 -32.54 3.40
C LEU A 288 -12.27 -31.69 3.41
N ARG A 289 -12.36 -30.72 2.52
CA ARG A 289 -13.57 -29.88 2.37
C ARG A 289 -14.76 -30.71 1.89
N GLU A 290 -14.58 -31.51 0.83
CA GLU A 290 -15.61 -32.37 0.27
C GLU A 290 -16.17 -33.28 1.36
N LYS A 291 -15.31 -33.91 2.18
CA LYS A 291 -15.75 -34.74 3.32
C LYS A 291 -16.55 -33.95 4.36
N SER A 292 -16.16 -32.72 4.67
CA SER A 292 -16.91 -31.84 5.58
C SER A 292 -18.29 -31.49 5.01
N GLU A 293 -18.38 -31.22 3.72
CA GLU A 293 -19.65 -30.92 3.03
C GLU A 293 -20.58 -32.14 2.99
N GLU A 294 -20.05 -33.35 2.78
CA GLU A 294 -20.80 -34.59 2.86
C GLU A 294 -21.42 -34.79 4.26
N LEU A 295 -20.65 -34.57 5.33
CA LEU A 295 -21.15 -34.68 6.71
C LEU A 295 -22.24 -33.64 7.01
N ILE A 296 -22.06 -32.41 6.58
CA ILE A 296 -23.04 -31.32 6.72
C ILE A 296 -24.32 -31.66 5.95
N ALA A 297 -24.19 -32.13 4.71
CA ALA A 297 -25.31 -32.50 3.88
C ALA A 297 -26.09 -33.70 4.49
N ALA A 298 -25.38 -34.70 5.03
CA ALA A 298 -25.99 -35.84 5.74
C ALA A 298 -26.78 -35.36 6.97
N GLN A 299 -26.20 -34.47 7.78
CA GLN A 299 -26.88 -33.93 8.96
C GLN A 299 -28.12 -33.10 8.58
N LYS A 300 -28.07 -32.30 7.51
CA LYS A 300 -29.25 -31.57 6.99
C LYS A 300 -30.37 -32.53 6.54
N LYS A 301 -30.02 -33.66 5.93
CA LYS A 301 -30.98 -34.69 5.56
C LYS A 301 -31.64 -35.33 6.81
N VAL A 302 -30.86 -35.60 7.86
CA VAL A 302 -31.38 -36.12 9.14
C VAL A 302 -32.40 -35.15 9.75
N ILE A 303 -32.05 -33.85 9.81
CA ILE A 303 -32.96 -32.80 10.31
C ILE A 303 -34.26 -32.75 9.48
N ALA A 304 -34.14 -32.76 8.17
CA ALA A 304 -35.29 -32.71 7.27
C ALA A 304 -36.20 -33.94 7.43
N ALA A 305 -35.62 -35.14 7.47
CA ALA A 305 -36.38 -36.39 7.67
C ALA A 305 -37.06 -36.43 9.02
N PHE A 306 -36.38 -36.05 10.11
CA PHE A 306 -36.97 -35.96 11.45
C PHE A 306 -38.11 -34.94 11.49
N THR A 307 -37.91 -33.75 10.93
CA THR A 307 -38.94 -32.71 10.86
C THR A 307 -40.16 -33.16 10.05
N GLN A 308 -39.91 -33.85 8.93
CA GLN A 308 -41.01 -34.41 8.12
C GLN A 308 -41.82 -35.47 8.90
N LYS A 309 -41.15 -36.37 9.59
CA LYS A 309 -41.78 -37.38 10.44
C LYS A 309 -42.64 -36.73 11.51
N VAL A 310 -42.09 -35.79 12.28
CA VAL A 310 -42.81 -35.03 13.32
C VAL A 310 -44.02 -34.29 12.76
N ASN A 311 -43.90 -33.69 11.59
CA ASN A 311 -45.00 -33.00 10.93
C ASN A 311 -46.12 -33.95 10.50
N GLN A 312 -45.80 -35.19 10.08
CA GLN A 312 -46.79 -36.21 9.75
C GLN A 312 -47.49 -36.71 11.03
N GLU A 313 -46.76 -36.97 12.12
CA GLU A 313 -47.30 -37.34 13.40
C GLU A 313 -48.24 -36.25 13.95
N LEU A 314 -47.83 -34.95 13.83
CA LEU A 314 -48.67 -33.82 14.24
C LEU A 314 -49.99 -33.74 13.47
N LEU A 315 -49.99 -33.99 12.15
CA LEU A 315 -51.18 -34.00 11.32
C LEU A 315 -52.17 -35.11 11.82
N ILE A 316 -51.65 -36.30 12.12
CA ILE A 316 -52.43 -37.43 12.59
C ILE A 316 -52.99 -37.17 14.00
N GLU A 317 -52.11 -36.79 14.94
CA GLU A 317 -52.46 -36.58 16.35
C GLU A 317 -53.51 -35.46 16.53
N ARG A 318 -53.33 -34.36 15.76
CA ARG A 318 -54.22 -33.20 15.85
C ARG A 318 -55.38 -33.23 14.85
N LYS A 319 -55.49 -34.31 14.05
CA LYS A 319 -56.53 -34.46 13.00
C LYS A 319 -56.61 -33.26 12.07
N LEU A 320 -55.44 -32.78 11.60
CA LEU A 320 -55.35 -31.62 10.73
C LEU A 320 -55.26 -32.07 9.25
N ASP A 321 -55.96 -31.39 8.36
CA ASP A 321 -55.91 -31.67 6.92
C ASP A 321 -54.63 -31.05 6.28
N LYS A 322 -54.10 -29.99 6.90
CA LYS A 322 -52.89 -29.28 6.44
C LYS A 322 -52.06 -28.80 7.62
N LEU A 323 -50.75 -28.74 7.42
CA LEU A 323 -49.84 -28.11 8.40
C LEU A 323 -50.14 -26.63 8.56
N PRO A 324 -50.14 -26.11 9.78
CA PRO A 324 -50.25 -24.69 10.04
C PRO A 324 -49.02 -23.94 9.52
N PRO A 325 -49.08 -22.62 9.32
CA PRO A 325 -47.95 -21.80 8.83
C PRO A 325 -46.69 -21.93 9.69
N LYS A 326 -46.85 -22.24 10.99
CA LYS A 326 -45.73 -22.41 11.95
C LYS A 326 -45.93 -23.69 12.77
N PRO A 327 -45.74 -24.89 12.18
CA PRO A 327 -45.95 -26.15 12.86
C PRO A 327 -45.04 -26.32 14.10
N GLN A 328 -43.88 -25.67 14.13
CA GLN A 328 -42.91 -25.75 15.22
C GLN A 328 -43.45 -25.22 16.56
N GLU A 329 -44.44 -24.32 16.55
CA GLU A 329 -45.08 -23.81 17.77
C GLU A 329 -45.87 -24.94 18.50
N LEU A 330 -46.38 -25.91 17.75
CA LEU A 330 -47.17 -27.01 18.24
C LEU A 330 -46.35 -28.24 18.68
N TYR A 331 -45.06 -28.25 18.44
CA TYR A 331 -44.22 -29.38 18.85
C TYR A 331 -44.10 -29.49 20.36
N THR A 332 -44.04 -30.73 20.85
CA THR A 332 -43.78 -31.01 22.27
C THR A 332 -42.40 -30.49 22.70
N LYS A 333 -42.21 -30.32 24.01
CA LYS A 333 -40.92 -29.94 24.57
C LYS A 333 -39.79 -30.92 24.19
N SER A 334 -40.09 -32.23 24.17
CA SER A 334 -39.15 -33.28 23.79
C SER A 334 -38.71 -33.14 22.31
N VAL A 335 -39.68 -32.95 21.40
CA VAL A 335 -39.41 -32.76 19.96
C VAL A 335 -38.58 -31.49 19.71
N LYS A 336 -38.93 -30.41 20.41
CA LYS A 336 -38.14 -29.14 20.30
C LYS A 336 -36.69 -29.35 20.74
N ALA A 337 -36.47 -30.02 21.87
CA ALA A 337 -35.13 -30.32 22.36
C ALA A 337 -34.33 -31.22 21.41
N GLU A 338 -34.98 -32.22 20.78
CA GLU A 338 -34.31 -33.10 19.81
C GLU A 338 -33.94 -32.35 18.52
N ILE A 339 -34.82 -31.50 17.99
CA ILE A 339 -34.50 -30.62 16.84
C ILE A 339 -33.36 -29.69 17.18
N GLU A 340 -33.34 -29.07 18.35
CA GLU A 340 -32.28 -28.22 18.84
C GLU A 340 -30.94 -28.97 18.91
N GLY A 341 -30.90 -30.17 19.47
CA GLY A 341 -29.71 -31.01 19.50
C GLY A 341 -29.19 -31.40 18.12
N LEU A 342 -30.08 -31.68 17.16
CA LEU A 342 -29.70 -31.92 15.76
C LEU A 342 -29.16 -30.67 15.08
N GLN A 343 -29.74 -29.49 15.36
CA GLN A 343 -29.26 -28.20 14.85
C GLN A 343 -27.93 -27.81 15.47
N ASP A 344 -27.70 -28.06 16.75
CA ASP A 344 -26.42 -27.81 17.40
C ASP A 344 -25.32 -28.74 16.85
N THR A 345 -25.66 -29.98 16.52
CA THR A 345 -24.75 -30.87 15.79
C THR A 345 -24.39 -30.29 14.40
N LEU A 346 -25.40 -29.78 13.68
CA LEU A 346 -25.17 -29.12 12.40
C LEU A 346 -24.26 -27.89 12.56
N LYS A 347 -24.52 -26.99 13.50
CA LYS A 347 -23.68 -25.82 13.78
C LYS A 347 -22.25 -26.23 14.11
N ARG A 348 -22.06 -27.29 14.89
CA ARG A 348 -20.73 -27.83 15.21
C ARG A 348 -20.01 -28.34 13.96
N LEU A 349 -20.68 -29.09 13.08
CA LEU A 349 -20.11 -29.55 11.82
C LEU A 349 -19.77 -28.42 10.90
N GLU A 350 -20.61 -27.38 10.78
CA GLU A 350 -20.37 -26.19 10.00
C GLU A 350 -19.18 -25.38 10.55
N SER A 351 -19.06 -25.24 11.87
CA SER A 351 -17.93 -24.55 12.50
C SER A 351 -16.60 -25.31 12.38
N GLN A 352 -16.63 -26.62 12.27
CA GLN A 352 -15.45 -27.49 12.10
C GLN A 352 -15.12 -27.76 10.63
N ALA A 353 -15.96 -27.30 9.70
CA ALA A 353 -15.73 -27.52 8.27
C ALA A 353 -14.41 -26.90 7.81
N PHE A 354 -13.65 -27.69 7.04
CA PHE A 354 -12.39 -27.21 6.50
C PHE A 354 -12.62 -26.04 5.53
N ILE A 355 -12.03 -24.87 5.82
CA ILE A 355 -12.12 -23.69 4.96
C ILE A 355 -11.04 -23.79 3.90
N LEU A 356 -11.47 -23.82 2.62
CA LEU A 356 -10.54 -23.86 1.50
C LEU A 356 -9.70 -22.57 1.43
N PRO A 357 -8.37 -22.68 1.39
CA PRO A 357 -7.52 -21.53 1.18
C PRO A 357 -7.77 -20.90 -0.20
N MET A 358 -8.12 -19.63 -0.20
CA MET A 358 -8.31 -18.81 -1.41
C MET A 358 -7.39 -17.60 -1.34
N ALA A 359 -7.04 -17.02 -2.49
CA ALA A 359 -6.28 -15.78 -2.59
C ALA A 359 -7.02 -14.80 -3.50
N MET A 360 -7.15 -13.55 -3.06
CA MET A 360 -7.61 -12.47 -3.94
C MET A 360 -6.70 -12.37 -5.16
N GLY A 361 -7.26 -12.21 -6.33
CA GLY A 361 -6.49 -12.12 -7.56
C GLY A 361 -7.38 -12.03 -8.78
N VAL A 362 -6.80 -12.23 -9.94
CA VAL A 362 -7.50 -12.20 -11.23
C VAL A 362 -7.17 -13.45 -12.05
N THR A 363 -7.96 -13.69 -13.09
CA THR A 363 -7.67 -14.71 -14.11
C THR A 363 -8.11 -14.21 -15.47
N ASP A 364 -7.67 -14.85 -16.55
CA ASP A 364 -8.08 -14.46 -17.89
C ASP A 364 -9.59 -14.65 -18.10
N GLY A 365 -10.18 -13.68 -18.81
CA GLY A 365 -11.51 -13.74 -19.38
C GLY A 365 -11.45 -13.87 -20.92
N ASN A 366 -12.56 -13.57 -21.55
CA ASN A 366 -12.64 -13.53 -23.01
C ASN A 366 -11.97 -12.26 -23.53
N ALA A 367 -11.13 -12.40 -24.56
CA ALA A 367 -10.50 -11.26 -25.23
C ALA A 367 -11.57 -10.30 -25.77
N THR A 368 -11.54 -9.06 -25.28
CA THR A 368 -12.57 -8.06 -25.55
C THR A 368 -11.92 -6.72 -25.89
N GLU A 369 -12.40 -6.08 -26.93
CA GLU A 369 -12.04 -4.71 -27.30
C GLU A 369 -13.15 -3.75 -26.88
N LEU A 370 -12.81 -2.53 -26.49
CA LEU A 370 -13.75 -1.53 -26.02
C LEU A 370 -13.86 -0.37 -27.03
N PRO A 371 -15.06 0.20 -27.23
CA PRO A 371 -15.19 1.49 -27.88
C PRO A 371 -14.73 2.60 -26.94
N ILE A 372 -14.40 3.77 -27.47
CA ILE A 372 -14.24 4.98 -26.65
C ILE A 372 -15.63 5.35 -26.10
N PHE A 373 -15.75 5.52 -24.81
CA PHE A 373 -16.92 6.10 -24.17
C PHE A 373 -16.78 7.62 -24.15
N VAL A 374 -17.62 8.33 -24.90
CA VAL A 374 -17.54 9.77 -25.07
C VAL A 374 -17.65 10.48 -23.69
N ARG A 375 -16.62 11.19 -23.29
CA ARG A 375 -16.48 11.80 -21.95
C ARG A 375 -16.58 10.80 -20.78
N GLY A 376 -16.17 9.57 -21.02
CA GLY A 376 -16.21 8.50 -20.02
C GLY A 376 -17.61 7.88 -19.79
N ASP A 377 -18.64 8.35 -20.52
CA ASP A 377 -20.01 7.89 -20.39
C ASP A 377 -20.23 6.61 -21.23
N HIS A 378 -20.37 5.47 -20.57
CA HIS A 378 -20.56 4.17 -21.22
C HIS A 378 -21.89 4.05 -21.97
N ASN A 379 -22.88 4.93 -21.71
CA ASN A 379 -24.12 5.02 -22.48
C ASN A 379 -23.93 5.73 -23.85
N ARG A 380 -22.72 6.30 -24.07
CA ARG A 380 -22.37 7.01 -25.30
C ARG A 380 -21.13 6.39 -25.97
N PRO A 381 -21.19 5.11 -26.39
CA PRO A 381 -20.05 4.44 -27.03
C PRO A 381 -19.82 4.99 -28.44
N ALA A 382 -18.56 5.21 -28.80
CA ALA A 382 -18.17 5.47 -30.20
C ALA A 382 -18.37 4.21 -31.03
N LYS A 383 -18.54 4.40 -32.36
CA LYS A 383 -18.79 3.28 -33.30
C LYS A 383 -17.58 2.33 -33.45
N LYS A 384 -16.36 2.87 -33.34
CA LYS A 384 -15.12 2.11 -33.57
C LYS A 384 -14.59 1.52 -32.26
N LEU A 385 -14.31 0.22 -32.26
CA LEU A 385 -13.60 -0.47 -31.21
C LEU A 385 -12.12 -0.07 -31.24
N GLN A 386 -11.52 0.03 -30.06
CA GLN A 386 -10.08 0.23 -29.89
C GLN A 386 -9.42 -1.14 -29.72
N PRO A 387 -8.52 -1.54 -30.61
CA PRO A 387 -7.77 -2.77 -30.44
C PRO A 387 -6.88 -2.66 -29.19
N ARG A 388 -6.72 -3.76 -28.45
CA ARG A 388 -5.88 -3.83 -27.26
C ARG A 388 -4.43 -3.50 -27.61
N GLN A 389 -3.85 -2.50 -26.96
CA GLN A 389 -2.52 -1.98 -27.26
C GLN A 389 -1.92 -1.27 -26.04
N PHE A 390 -0.59 -1.09 -26.04
CA PHE A 390 0.12 -0.27 -25.06
C PHE A 390 0.12 1.21 -25.45
N PRO A 391 0.34 2.14 -24.50
CA PRO A 391 0.41 3.58 -24.79
C PRO A 391 1.44 3.90 -25.88
N ARG A 392 1.01 4.57 -26.95
CA ARG A 392 1.81 4.86 -28.14
C ARG A 392 3.00 5.78 -27.89
N ILE A 393 2.93 6.62 -26.85
CA ILE A 393 4.08 7.47 -26.46
C ILE A 393 5.29 6.64 -26.01
N LEU A 394 5.07 5.44 -25.53
CA LEU A 394 6.11 4.55 -25.00
C LEU A 394 6.31 3.29 -25.83
N SER A 395 5.54 3.09 -26.89
CA SER A 395 5.55 1.84 -27.65
C SER A 395 5.14 2.00 -29.10
N ASP A 396 5.95 1.47 -29.99
CA ASP A 396 5.61 1.28 -31.41
C ASP A 396 5.01 -0.11 -31.69
N ALA A 397 4.65 -0.86 -30.63
CA ALA A 397 4.10 -2.20 -30.77
C ALA A 397 2.78 -2.22 -31.51
N GLN A 398 2.60 -3.24 -32.35
CA GLN A 398 1.32 -3.48 -33.01
C GLN A 398 0.23 -3.89 -32.02
N PRO A 399 -1.04 -3.69 -32.36
CA PRO A 399 -2.15 -4.14 -31.55
C PRO A 399 -2.09 -5.64 -31.24
N LEU A 400 -2.55 -6.01 -30.03
CA LEU A 400 -2.61 -7.41 -29.60
C LEU A 400 -3.74 -8.14 -30.32
N THR A 401 -3.41 -9.23 -31.02
CA THR A 401 -4.37 -10.04 -31.82
C THR A 401 -4.71 -11.38 -31.13
N GLY A 402 -4.07 -11.70 -30.01
CA GLY A 402 -4.26 -12.96 -29.28
C GLY A 402 -5.64 -13.13 -28.66
N LYS A 403 -6.00 -14.40 -28.33
CA LYS A 403 -7.26 -14.76 -27.66
C LYS A 403 -7.20 -14.58 -26.12
N THR A 404 -6.02 -14.29 -25.56
CA THR A 404 -5.79 -14.01 -24.15
C THR A 404 -6.06 -12.55 -23.82
N SER A 405 -6.08 -12.19 -22.54
CA SER A 405 -6.27 -10.79 -22.11
C SER A 405 -5.20 -9.84 -22.66
N GLY A 406 -3.97 -10.30 -22.86
CA GLY A 406 -2.79 -9.47 -23.20
C GLY A 406 -2.03 -8.99 -21.95
N ARG A 407 -2.41 -9.42 -20.74
CA ARG A 407 -1.71 -9.04 -19.48
C ARG A 407 -0.27 -9.50 -19.44
N LEU A 408 0.04 -10.68 -19.98
CA LEU A 408 1.42 -11.18 -20.01
C LEU A 408 2.30 -10.34 -20.95
N GLU A 409 1.77 -9.96 -22.09
CA GLU A 409 2.43 -9.08 -23.05
C GLU A 409 2.64 -7.69 -22.45
N LEU A 410 1.61 -7.14 -21.77
CA LEU A 410 1.69 -5.88 -21.03
C LEU A 410 2.78 -5.93 -19.95
N ALA A 411 2.81 -6.99 -19.16
CA ALA A 411 3.82 -7.16 -18.10
C ALA A 411 5.24 -7.23 -18.66
N LYS A 412 5.45 -7.96 -19.76
CA LYS A 412 6.74 -8.04 -20.46
C LYS A 412 7.15 -6.69 -21.03
N TRP A 413 6.21 -5.95 -21.63
CA TRP A 413 6.50 -4.61 -22.15
C TRP A 413 6.85 -3.60 -21.03
N ILE A 414 6.14 -3.63 -19.90
CA ILE A 414 6.48 -2.78 -18.74
C ILE A 414 7.90 -3.08 -18.25
N THR A 415 8.32 -4.33 -18.26
CA THR A 415 9.63 -4.78 -17.76
C THR A 415 10.72 -4.87 -18.81
N ASP A 416 10.43 -4.49 -20.04
CA ASP A 416 11.44 -4.42 -21.10
C ASP A 416 12.52 -3.40 -20.75
N GLU A 417 13.78 -3.74 -20.99
CA GLU A 417 14.93 -2.84 -20.73
C GLU A 417 14.86 -1.53 -21.52
N LYS A 418 14.14 -1.54 -22.66
CA LYS A 418 13.89 -0.37 -23.49
C LYS A 418 12.81 0.55 -22.91
N ASN A 419 11.99 0.07 -21.96
CA ASN A 419 11.00 0.94 -21.32
C ASN A 419 11.72 1.99 -20.46
N PRO A 420 11.57 3.29 -20.76
CA PRO A 420 12.36 4.32 -20.10
C PRO A 420 11.92 4.60 -18.67
N LEU A 421 10.74 4.13 -18.24
CA LEU A 421 10.12 4.54 -16.98
C LEU A 421 10.32 3.54 -15.86
N THR A 422 10.07 2.26 -16.09
CA THR A 422 9.98 1.27 -15.00
C THR A 422 11.21 1.25 -14.10
N ALA A 423 12.40 1.21 -14.66
CA ALA A 423 13.64 1.22 -13.87
C ALA A 423 13.85 2.58 -13.16
N ARG A 424 13.59 3.71 -13.83
CA ARG A 424 13.66 5.04 -13.21
C ARG A 424 12.70 5.18 -12.03
N VAL A 425 11.47 4.73 -12.19
CA VAL A 425 10.41 4.86 -11.16
C VAL A 425 10.76 4.07 -9.90
N ILE A 426 11.16 2.81 -10.02
CA ILE A 426 11.51 2.02 -8.85
C ILE A 426 12.80 2.50 -8.18
N VAL A 427 13.82 2.84 -8.95
CA VAL A 427 15.07 3.40 -8.42
C VAL A 427 14.81 4.70 -7.67
N ASN A 428 13.97 5.58 -8.22
CA ASN A 428 13.56 6.81 -7.56
C ASN A 428 12.81 6.57 -6.24
N ARG A 429 11.94 5.55 -6.16
CA ARG A 429 11.27 5.18 -4.92
C ARG A 429 12.22 4.61 -3.89
N VAL A 430 13.12 3.71 -4.27
CA VAL A 430 14.17 3.18 -3.38
C VAL A 430 15.03 4.32 -2.85
N TRP A 431 15.41 5.26 -3.71
CA TRP A 431 16.12 6.47 -3.30
C TRP A 431 15.31 7.29 -2.28
N ARG A 432 14.04 7.55 -2.57
CA ARG A 432 13.13 8.27 -1.67
C ARG A 432 13.01 7.57 -0.31
N TRP A 433 12.92 6.25 -0.29
CA TRP A 433 12.82 5.49 0.96
C TRP A 433 14.07 5.60 1.83
N HIS A 434 15.22 5.84 1.25
CA HIS A 434 16.47 6.12 1.98
C HIS A 434 16.63 7.59 2.35
N PHE A 435 16.40 8.51 1.42
CA PHE A 435 16.71 9.94 1.58
C PHE A 435 15.49 10.81 1.94
N GLY A 436 14.28 10.24 2.03
CA GLY A 436 13.05 11.00 2.36
C GLY A 436 12.48 11.81 1.20
N ARG A 437 13.26 12.07 0.14
CA ARG A 437 12.84 12.71 -1.10
C ARG A 437 13.43 11.96 -2.29
N GLY A 438 12.62 11.72 -3.32
CA GLY A 438 13.10 11.15 -4.58
C GLY A 438 14.00 12.12 -5.36
N LEU A 439 14.84 11.59 -6.24
CA LEU A 439 15.51 12.42 -7.25
C LEU A 439 14.49 13.17 -8.10
N VAL A 440 13.38 12.52 -8.43
CA VAL A 440 12.11 13.11 -8.85
C VAL A 440 11.19 13.15 -7.65
N ALA A 441 10.86 14.34 -7.14
CA ALA A 441 10.11 14.45 -5.89
C ALA A 441 8.64 13.98 -6.02
N THR A 442 8.05 14.07 -7.21
CA THR A 442 6.73 13.52 -7.54
C THR A 442 6.86 12.05 -7.92
N THR A 443 6.99 11.16 -6.92
CA THR A 443 7.33 9.73 -7.13
C THR A 443 6.34 8.96 -7.99
N ASP A 444 5.09 9.42 -8.06
CA ASP A 444 3.98 8.77 -8.76
C ASP A 444 3.56 9.53 -10.02
N ASN A 445 4.32 10.61 -10.37
CA ASN A 445 4.09 11.39 -11.58
C ASN A 445 5.43 11.86 -12.18
N PHE A 446 5.84 11.22 -13.27
CA PHE A 446 7.00 11.52 -14.11
C PHE A 446 6.61 12.25 -15.40
N GLY A 447 5.28 12.45 -15.63
CA GLY A 447 4.76 13.17 -16.77
C GLY A 447 5.06 14.67 -16.71
N LEU A 448 4.45 15.43 -17.63
CA LEU A 448 4.74 16.86 -17.84
C LEU A 448 4.45 17.73 -16.59
N LEU A 449 3.51 17.32 -15.73
CA LEU A 449 3.23 17.98 -14.46
C LEU A 449 4.14 17.50 -13.32
N GLY A 450 4.91 16.45 -13.54
CA GLY A 450 5.89 15.97 -12.58
C GLY A 450 7.07 16.91 -12.44
N GLN A 451 7.75 16.83 -11.29
CA GLN A 451 8.98 17.60 -11.10
C GLN A 451 10.12 16.98 -11.93
N LYS A 452 10.99 17.86 -12.44
CA LYS A 452 12.24 17.42 -13.08
C LYS A 452 13.18 16.80 -12.04
N PRO A 453 13.97 15.80 -12.41
CA PRO A 453 14.94 15.20 -11.49
C PRO A 453 15.99 16.22 -11.06
N SER A 454 16.35 16.22 -9.76
CA SER A 454 17.43 17.05 -9.22
C SER A 454 18.80 16.66 -9.79
N HIS A 455 18.98 15.37 -10.05
CA HIS A 455 20.21 14.76 -10.60
C HIS A 455 19.83 13.79 -11.73
N PRO A 456 19.54 14.31 -12.96
CA PRO A 456 19.06 13.47 -14.07
C PRO A 456 20.04 12.36 -14.45
N ASP A 457 21.33 12.68 -14.54
CA ASP A 457 22.35 11.69 -14.90
C ASP A 457 22.52 10.61 -13.83
N LEU A 458 22.41 10.95 -12.55
CA LEU A 458 22.41 9.97 -11.47
C LEU A 458 21.21 9.02 -11.57
N LEU A 459 20.02 9.56 -11.85
CA LEU A 459 18.82 8.75 -12.00
C LEU A 459 18.96 7.73 -13.14
N ASP A 460 19.45 8.17 -14.29
CA ASP A 460 19.68 7.31 -15.46
C ASP A 460 20.80 6.29 -15.21
N HIS A 461 21.91 6.72 -14.61
CA HIS A 461 22.99 5.82 -14.22
C HIS A 461 22.50 4.71 -13.29
N LEU A 462 21.75 5.07 -12.25
CA LEU A 462 21.19 4.09 -11.30
C LEU A 462 20.15 3.17 -11.95
N ALA A 463 19.33 3.68 -12.86
CA ALA A 463 18.34 2.85 -13.58
C ALA A 463 19.05 1.81 -14.47
N VAL A 464 20.06 2.23 -15.26
CA VAL A 464 20.87 1.32 -16.07
C VAL A 464 21.65 0.34 -15.21
N TRP A 465 22.27 0.81 -14.12
CA TRP A 465 22.99 -0.03 -13.18
C TRP A 465 22.07 -1.11 -12.57
N PHE A 466 20.86 -0.72 -12.15
CA PHE A 466 19.88 -1.62 -11.57
C PHE A 466 19.46 -2.75 -12.51
N VAL A 467 19.15 -2.40 -13.77
CA VAL A 467 18.83 -3.38 -14.82
C VAL A 467 20.00 -4.36 -15.03
N ARG A 468 21.21 -3.85 -15.22
CA ARG A 468 22.43 -4.66 -15.45
C ARG A 468 22.82 -5.54 -14.26
N ASN A 469 22.42 -5.17 -13.04
CA ASN A 469 22.65 -5.94 -11.83
C ASN A 469 21.52 -6.90 -11.47
N GLY A 470 20.65 -7.23 -12.45
CA GLY A 470 19.61 -8.25 -12.33
C GLY A 470 18.37 -7.76 -11.59
N TRP A 471 18.07 -6.44 -11.63
CA TRP A 471 16.88 -5.86 -11.00
C TRP A 471 16.82 -6.13 -9.48
N SER A 472 17.98 -6.26 -8.82
CA SER A 472 18.09 -6.59 -7.40
C SER A 472 17.94 -5.36 -6.51
N ILE A 473 16.89 -5.35 -5.69
CA ILE A 473 16.67 -4.29 -4.69
C ILE A 473 17.72 -4.33 -3.58
N LYS A 474 18.17 -5.53 -3.17
CA LYS A 474 19.24 -5.64 -2.15
C LYS A 474 20.56 -5.05 -2.64
N LYS A 475 20.95 -5.33 -3.88
CA LYS A 475 22.17 -4.74 -4.46
C LYS A 475 22.07 -3.21 -4.54
N LEU A 476 20.89 -2.67 -4.95
CA LEU A 476 20.68 -1.22 -4.99
C LEU A 476 20.77 -0.59 -3.59
N ASN A 477 20.17 -1.23 -2.60
CA ASN A 477 20.28 -0.80 -1.20
C ASN A 477 21.73 -0.79 -0.74
N LYS A 478 22.48 -1.83 -1.03
CA LYS A 478 23.91 -1.92 -0.66
C LYS A 478 24.69 -0.78 -1.30
N LEU A 479 24.47 -0.50 -2.59
CA LEU A 479 25.11 0.60 -3.29
C LEU A 479 24.83 1.96 -2.63
N ILE A 480 23.56 2.22 -2.29
CA ILE A 480 23.15 3.50 -1.66
C ILE A 480 23.75 3.61 -0.25
N LEU A 481 23.62 2.58 0.58
CA LEU A 481 24.06 2.59 1.98
C LEU A 481 25.57 2.67 2.15
N SER A 482 26.34 2.20 1.14
CA SER A 482 27.80 2.29 1.13
C SER A 482 28.34 3.60 0.56
N SER A 483 27.51 4.48 0.00
CA SER A 483 27.94 5.77 -0.54
C SER A 483 28.36 6.75 0.56
N SER A 484 29.33 7.61 0.27
CA SER A 484 29.69 8.75 1.13
C SER A 484 28.50 9.67 1.35
N THR A 485 27.67 9.85 0.32
CA THR A 485 26.42 10.63 0.37
C THR A 485 25.48 10.17 1.48
N TYR A 486 25.23 8.87 1.63
CA TYR A 486 24.38 8.33 2.69
C TYR A 486 25.01 8.44 4.08
N ARG A 487 26.33 8.40 4.15
CA ARG A 487 27.11 8.29 5.39
C ARG A 487 27.42 9.65 6.03
N MET A 488 27.02 10.77 5.43
CA MET A 488 27.20 12.11 6.00
C MET A 488 26.39 12.33 7.29
N VAL A 489 26.83 13.30 8.11
CA VAL A 489 26.00 13.86 9.20
C VAL A 489 24.80 14.61 8.65
N SER A 490 23.78 14.82 9.50
CA SER A 490 22.54 15.54 9.11
C SER A 490 22.65 17.08 9.31
N HIS A 491 23.78 17.59 9.74
CA HIS A 491 24.04 19.01 9.88
C HIS A 491 24.97 19.46 8.76
N GLY A 492 24.53 20.45 8.00
CA GLY A 492 25.32 21.07 6.95
C GLY A 492 26.09 22.30 7.45
N SER A 493 27.01 22.82 6.61
CA SER A 493 27.62 24.12 6.84
C SER A 493 26.57 25.24 6.79
N THR A 494 26.83 26.38 7.44
CA THR A 494 25.94 27.54 7.42
C THR A 494 25.63 27.97 5.96
N LYS A 495 26.63 27.91 5.07
CA LYS A 495 26.46 28.18 3.64
C LYS A 495 25.44 27.19 3.02
N ALA A 496 25.63 25.89 3.20
CA ALA A 496 24.75 24.88 2.63
C ALA A 496 23.31 24.98 3.18
N MET A 497 23.14 25.32 4.45
CA MET A 497 21.81 25.53 5.06
C MET A 497 21.10 26.76 4.47
N LYS A 498 21.86 27.80 4.06
CA LYS A 498 21.32 29.03 3.46
C LYS A 498 20.99 28.85 1.98
N GLU A 499 21.88 28.22 1.22
CA GLU A 499 21.77 28.13 -0.25
C GLU A 499 20.92 26.97 -0.72
N ASP A 500 20.89 25.85 0.05
CA ASP A 500 20.06 24.66 -0.20
C ASP A 500 19.34 24.21 1.08
N PRO A 501 18.37 24.99 1.58
CA PRO A 501 17.65 24.67 2.82
C PRO A 501 16.89 23.35 2.71
N GLU A 502 16.33 23.04 1.54
CA GLU A 502 15.61 21.78 1.27
C GLU A 502 16.54 20.58 1.03
N ASN A 503 17.86 20.79 1.06
CA ASN A 503 18.86 19.74 0.80
C ASN A 503 18.65 19.00 -0.54
N ARG A 504 18.28 19.73 -1.58
CA ARG A 504 18.05 19.16 -2.91
C ARG A 504 19.32 18.66 -3.58
N LEU A 505 20.46 19.27 -3.25
CA LEU A 505 21.78 18.90 -3.75
C LEU A 505 22.47 17.83 -2.89
N LEU A 506 21.82 17.41 -1.78
CA LEU A 506 22.32 16.36 -0.90
C LEU A 506 23.70 16.67 -0.30
N SER A 507 23.91 17.91 0.14
CA SER A 507 25.14 18.33 0.85
C SER A 507 25.29 17.70 2.24
N ARG A 508 24.23 17.14 2.78
CA ARG A 508 24.13 16.47 4.08
C ARG A 508 23.14 15.31 4.04
N ALA A 509 23.17 14.42 5.04
CA ALA A 509 22.13 13.42 5.16
C ALA A 509 20.81 14.06 5.63
N PRO A 510 19.65 13.62 5.15
CA PRO A 510 18.36 14.16 5.59
C PRO A 510 18.06 13.76 7.05
N LEU A 511 17.42 14.67 7.77
CA LEU A 511 16.83 14.37 9.08
C LEU A 511 15.38 13.90 8.84
N ARG A 512 15.02 12.72 9.38
CA ARG A 512 13.71 12.12 9.19
C ARG A 512 13.12 11.63 10.50
N ARG A 513 11.83 11.85 10.69
CA ARG A 513 11.06 11.22 11.78
C ARG A 513 10.85 9.72 11.46
N LEU A 514 10.72 8.89 12.49
CA LEU A 514 10.27 7.51 12.30
C LEU A 514 8.81 7.48 11.83
N GLU A 515 8.51 6.61 10.89
CA GLU A 515 7.16 6.29 10.47
C GLU A 515 6.40 5.55 11.60
N ALA A 516 5.09 5.49 11.52
CA ALA A 516 4.23 4.91 12.55
C ALA A 516 4.61 3.46 12.93
N GLU A 517 4.85 2.62 11.92
CA GLU A 517 5.15 1.21 12.13
C GLU A 517 6.52 1.00 12.81
N PRO A 518 7.64 1.57 12.33
CA PRO A 518 8.92 1.51 13.06
C PRO A 518 8.86 2.12 14.44
N LEU A 519 8.07 3.15 14.69
CA LEU A 519 7.89 3.76 16.00
C LEU A 519 7.26 2.74 16.96
N ARG A 520 6.10 2.18 16.60
CA ARG A 520 5.40 1.18 17.40
C ARG A 520 6.23 -0.07 17.66
N ASP A 521 6.83 -0.61 16.60
CA ASP A 521 7.64 -1.83 16.69
C ASP A 521 8.88 -1.61 17.57
N SER A 522 9.47 -0.40 17.53
CA SER A 522 10.60 -0.04 18.39
C SER A 522 10.22 0.00 19.89
N LEU A 523 9.05 0.54 20.21
CA LEU A 523 8.56 0.55 21.60
C LEU A 523 8.40 -0.87 22.13
N LEU A 524 7.78 -1.76 21.34
CA LEU A 524 7.59 -3.16 21.72
C LEU A 524 8.93 -3.93 21.78
N GLU A 525 9.86 -3.70 20.85
CA GLU A 525 11.18 -4.35 20.84
C GLU A 525 12.01 -3.93 22.04
N MET A 526 12.06 -2.64 22.36
CA MET A 526 12.79 -2.12 23.52
C MET A 526 12.19 -2.61 24.84
N ALA A 527 10.86 -2.78 24.88
CA ALA A 527 10.15 -3.35 26.03
C ALA A 527 10.30 -4.88 26.14
N GLY A 528 10.88 -5.56 25.14
CA GLY A 528 10.96 -7.02 25.08
C GLY A 528 9.60 -7.70 24.87
N LEU A 529 8.63 -6.97 24.36
CA LEU A 529 7.25 -7.43 24.14
C LEU A 529 6.95 -7.79 22.67
N LEU A 530 7.86 -7.46 21.73
CA LEU A 530 7.61 -7.66 20.32
C LEU A 530 7.54 -9.15 19.98
N ASP A 531 6.38 -9.58 19.44
CA ASP A 531 6.22 -10.89 18.82
C ASP A 531 6.82 -10.86 17.40
N LYS A 532 7.87 -11.65 17.19
CA LYS A 532 8.64 -11.74 15.94
C LYS A 532 8.11 -12.78 14.95
N LYS A 533 6.93 -13.34 15.19
CA LYS A 533 6.30 -14.29 14.25
C LYS A 533 6.08 -13.61 12.91
N VAL A 534 6.61 -14.20 11.84
CA VAL A 534 6.51 -13.71 10.47
C VAL A 534 5.30 -14.33 9.78
N GLY A 535 4.61 -13.52 8.95
CA GLY A 535 3.53 -13.96 8.09
C GLY A 535 2.23 -14.34 8.81
N GLY A 536 1.23 -14.70 8.02
CA GLY A 536 -0.04 -15.17 8.52
C GLY A 536 -0.97 -14.05 9.00
N TYR A 537 -2.08 -14.45 9.51
CA TYR A 537 -3.29 -13.70 9.73
C TYR A 537 -3.57 -13.54 11.22
N ILE A 538 -3.99 -12.35 11.62
CA ILE A 538 -4.39 -12.06 13.00
C ILE A 538 -5.84 -11.58 13.13
N TRP A 539 -6.50 -11.33 12.02
CA TRP A 539 -7.84 -10.78 11.96
C TRP A 539 -8.85 -11.89 11.66
N THR A 540 -10.00 -11.92 12.35
CA THR A 540 -10.93 -13.07 12.37
C THR A 540 -12.20 -12.87 11.54
N PHE A 541 -12.31 -11.82 10.76
CA PHE A 541 -13.48 -11.61 9.93
C PHE A 541 -13.57 -12.62 8.77
N GLU A 542 -14.76 -13.09 8.50
CA GLU A 542 -15.05 -13.89 7.31
C GLU A 542 -14.94 -13.03 6.05
N ASN A 543 -14.53 -13.65 4.95
CA ASN A 543 -14.44 -12.98 3.67
C ASN A 543 -15.79 -12.45 3.21
N TYR A 544 -15.83 -11.24 2.64
CA TYR A 544 -17.03 -10.48 2.23
C TYR A 544 -17.94 -10.02 3.38
N LYS A 545 -17.62 -10.30 4.64
CA LYS A 545 -18.40 -9.79 5.76
C LYS A 545 -18.14 -8.29 5.94
N LEU A 546 -19.19 -7.52 6.22
CA LEU A 546 -19.04 -6.10 6.57
C LEU A 546 -18.21 -5.98 7.84
N VAL A 547 -17.14 -5.20 7.77
CA VAL A 547 -16.25 -4.89 8.90
C VAL A 547 -16.85 -3.78 9.72
N PHE A 548 -17.42 -2.81 9.05
CA PHE A 548 -17.96 -1.60 9.61
C PHE A 548 -19.12 -1.12 8.71
N ASN A 549 -20.24 -0.79 9.31
CA ASN A 549 -21.33 -0.10 8.63
C ASN A 549 -21.51 1.28 9.25
N HIS A 550 -22.16 2.19 8.54
CA HIS A 550 -22.34 3.59 8.94
C HIS A 550 -23.02 3.83 10.30
N THR A 551 -23.55 2.79 10.93
CA THR A 551 -24.33 2.84 12.18
C THR A 551 -23.76 2.00 13.31
N SER A 552 -22.73 1.19 13.05
CA SER A 552 -22.15 0.24 14.02
C SER A 552 -20.80 0.74 14.53
N GLU A 553 -20.53 0.47 15.80
CA GLU A 553 -19.17 0.61 16.34
C GLU A 553 -18.20 -0.34 15.62
N ASP A 554 -16.98 0.14 15.42
CA ASP A 554 -15.91 -0.69 14.89
C ASP A 554 -15.50 -1.75 15.91
N ALA A 555 -15.69 -3.02 15.55
CA ALA A 555 -15.26 -4.15 16.37
C ALA A 555 -13.78 -4.54 16.13
N THR A 556 -13.04 -3.80 15.30
CA THR A 556 -11.63 -4.09 15.00
C THR A 556 -10.77 -3.79 16.21
N THR A 557 -10.00 -4.77 16.67
CA THR A 557 -9.03 -4.59 17.72
C THR A 557 -7.61 -4.56 17.16
N TYR A 558 -6.79 -3.64 17.70
CA TYR A 558 -5.38 -3.50 17.34
C TYR A 558 -4.45 -3.98 18.47
N GLU A 559 -5.01 -4.67 19.45
CA GLU A 559 -4.27 -5.26 20.56
C GLU A 559 -3.50 -6.49 20.11
N SER A 560 -2.27 -6.29 19.75
CA SER A 560 -1.35 -7.35 19.35
C SER A 560 0.08 -6.88 19.62
N ASN A 561 0.95 -7.80 20.01
CA ASN A 561 2.40 -7.52 20.11
C ASN A 561 3.16 -7.86 18.82
N ARG A 562 2.48 -8.33 17.79
CA ARG A 562 3.11 -8.57 16.48
C ARG A 562 3.57 -7.27 15.84
N ARG A 563 4.47 -7.38 14.86
CA ARG A 563 4.90 -6.22 14.08
C ARG A 563 3.72 -5.50 13.44
N ALA A 564 3.82 -4.18 13.39
CA ALA A 564 2.80 -3.28 12.84
C ALA A 564 2.35 -3.65 11.41
N LEU A 565 3.25 -4.25 10.62
CA LEU A 565 2.94 -4.77 9.28
C LEU A 565 1.78 -5.79 9.26
N TYR A 566 1.60 -6.53 10.36
CA TYR A 566 0.57 -7.60 10.47
C TYR A 566 -0.73 -7.13 11.09
N LEU A 567 -0.78 -5.89 11.59
CA LEU A 567 -2.05 -5.30 12.04
C LEU A 567 -2.98 -5.09 10.83
N PRO A 568 -4.30 -5.25 11.02
CA PRO A 568 -5.24 -5.02 9.93
C PRO A 568 -5.20 -3.56 9.48
N VAL A 569 -5.25 -3.36 8.17
CA VAL A 569 -5.41 -2.04 7.54
C VAL A 569 -6.84 -1.94 7.04
N ILE A 570 -7.67 -1.22 7.78
CA ILE A 570 -9.08 -1.02 7.47
C ILE A 570 -9.26 0.33 6.78
N ARG A 571 -9.75 0.32 5.53
CA ARG A 571 -10.10 1.56 4.84
C ARG A 571 -11.22 2.27 5.57
N ASN A 572 -11.21 3.59 5.53
CA ASN A 572 -12.13 4.48 6.25
C ASN A 572 -12.04 4.41 7.79
N HIS A 573 -11.19 3.52 8.33
CA HIS A 573 -10.97 3.41 9.78
C HIS A 573 -9.56 2.85 10.07
N VAL A 574 -8.56 3.66 9.79
CA VAL A 574 -7.15 3.30 10.04
C VAL A 574 -6.85 3.38 11.54
N TYR A 575 -5.98 2.53 12.05
CA TYR A 575 -5.55 2.53 13.44
C TYR A 575 -5.05 3.93 13.87
N ASN A 576 -5.59 4.50 14.95
CA ASN A 576 -5.32 5.89 15.40
C ASN A 576 -3.83 6.24 15.48
N LEU A 577 -2.98 5.31 15.93
CA LEU A 577 -1.53 5.52 15.95
C LEU A 577 -0.99 5.72 14.52
N PHE A 578 -1.50 4.97 13.57
CA PHE A 578 -1.05 5.08 12.18
C PHE A 578 -1.46 6.43 11.59
N GLU A 579 -2.72 6.85 11.74
CA GLU A 579 -3.19 8.16 11.29
C GLU A 579 -2.40 9.29 11.92
N LEU A 580 -2.17 9.21 13.23
CA LEU A 580 -1.44 10.23 13.98
C LEU A 580 0.01 10.41 13.51
N PHE A 581 0.63 9.35 12.98
CA PHE A 581 2.02 9.35 12.50
C PHE A 581 2.12 9.22 10.97
N ASP A 582 1.17 9.83 10.25
CA ASP A 582 1.18 10.02 8.79
C ASP A 582 1.21 8.70 7.99
N PHE A 583 0.45 7.70 8.42
CA PHE A 583 0.18 6.53 7.58
C PHE A 583 -0.62 6.98 6.35
N PRO A 584 -0.27 6.52 5.14
CA PRO A 584 -0.95 6.96 3.93
C PRO A 584 -2.38 6.41 3.85
N ASP A 585 -3.22 7.11 3.07
CA ASP A 585 -4.54 6.60 2.71
C ASP A 585 -4.40 5.26 1.97
N PRO A 586 -4.94 4.15 2.52
CA PRO A 586 -4.84 2.85 1.88
C PRO A 586 -5.80 2.67 0.70
N GLY A 587 -6.55 3.70 0.32
CA GLY A 587 -7.42 3.74 -0.87
C GLY A 587 -6.70 4.15 -2.14
N THR A 588 -5.50 4.76 -2.04
CA THR A 588 -4.78 5.35 -3.16
C THR A 588 -3.34 4.89 -3.24
N VAL A 589 -2.77 4.95 -4.45
CA VAL A 589 -1.32 4.74 -4.66
C VAL A 589 -0.54 5.81 -3.91
N ASN A 590 0.39 5.41 -3.05
CA ASN A 590 1.24 6.33 -2.32
C ASN A 590 2.71 5.91 -2.35
N GLY A 591 3.50 6.57 -3.20
CA GLY A 591 4.96 6.40 -3.24
C GLY A 591 5.71 7.42 -2.37
N ASN A 592 5.00 8.37 -1.74
CA ASN A 592 5.61 9.52 -1.08
C ASN A 592 4.85 9.92 0.20
N ARG A 593 5.02 9.15 1.29
CA ARG A 593 4.44 9.52 2.60
C ARG A 593 4.85 10.93 3.01
N THR A 594 3.92 11.68 3.55
CA THR A 594 4.18 12.95 4.25
C THR A 594 4.88 12.73 5.58
N ASP A 595 5.41 13.78 6.17
CA ASP A 595 6.11 13.74 7.46
C ASP A 595 5.76 15.03 8.21
N SER A 596 4.85 14.92 9.18
CA SER A 596 4.36 16.04 10.00
C SER A 596 4.94 15.99 11.40
N THR A 597 4.97 17.14 12.07
CA THR A 597 5.27 17.23 13.51
C THR A 597 4.18 18.08 14.16
N ILE A 598 3.28 17.43 14.88
CA ILE A 598 2.08 18.04 15.47
C ILE A 598 1.96 17.73 16.97
N ALA A 599 1.33 18.61 17.72
CA ALA A 599 1.16 18.47 19.17
C ALA A 599 0.49 17.13 19.60
N PRO A 600 -0.54 16.59 18.89
CA PRO A 600 -1.13 15.32 19.25
C PRO A 600 -0.14 14.14 19.28
N GLN A 601 0.93 14.16 18.47
CA GLN A 601 1.98 13.11 18.51
C GLN A 601 2.72 13.14 19.86
N ALA A 602 3.03 14.33 20.39
CA ALA A 602 3.64 14.45 21.71
C ALA A 602 2.70 13.98 22.83
N LEU A 603 1.41 14.35 22.75
CA LEU A 603 0.39 13.89 23.72
C LEU A 603 0.23 12.36 23.69
N PHE A 604 0.27 11.74 22.51
CA PHE A 604 0.26 10.30 22.39
C PHE A 604 1.46 9.66 23.07
N LEU A 605 2.67 10.19 22.86
CA LEU A 605 3.90 9.69 23.47
C LEU A 605 3.93 9.87 25.00
N MET A 606 3.07 10.73 25.57
CA MET A 606 2.97 10.93 27.00
C MET A 606 1.87 10.07 27.67
N ASN A 607 0.78 9.78 26.95
CA ASN A 607 -0.46 9.33 27.61
C ASN A 607 -1.02 8.00 27.08
N SER A 608 -0.56 7.50 25.90
CA SER A 608 -1.22 6.33 25.31
C SER A 608 -0.98 5.06 26.13
N PRO A 609 -1.98 4.14 26.21
CA PRO A 609 -1.82 2.86 26.90
C PRO A 609 -0.64 2.04 26.38
N LEU A 610 -0.34 2.13 25.08
CA LEU A 610 0.83 1.47 24.49
C LEU A 610 2.13 1.99 25.11
N ILE A 611 2.27 3.31 25.25
CA ILE A 611 3.47 3.92 25.85
C ILE A 611 3.59 3.53 27.32
N LEU A 612 2.52 3.65 28.10
CA LEU A 612 2.51 3.29 29.51
C LEU A 612 2.91 1.82 29.72
N ARG A 613 2.32 0.90 28.96
CA ARG A 613 2.64 -0.53 29.04
C ARG A 613 4.09 -0.83 28.63
N THR A 614 4.59 -0.20 27.58
CA THR A 614 5.96 -0.45 27.11
C THR A 614 7.00 0.17 28.03
N THR A 615 6.75 1.36 28.57
CA THR A 615 7.65 2.00 29.55
C THR A 615 7.68 1.24 30.86
N GLU A 616 6.53 0.78 31.37
CA GLU A 616 6.47 -0.10 32.54
C GLU A 616 7.32 -1.36 32.35
N ALA A 617 7.19 -2.05 31.21
CA ALA A 617 7.98 -3.23 30.92
C ALA A 617 9.48 -2.94 30.81
N MET A 618 9.87 -1.81 30.18
CA MET A 618 11.27 -1.36 30.12
C MET A 618 11.82 -1.05 31.52
N THR A 619 11.05 -0.36 32.35
CA THR A 619 11.41 0.00 33.74
C THR A 619 11.66 -1.27 34.56
N LYS A 620 10.74 -2.24 34.53
CA LYS A 620 10.91 -3.53 35.20
C LYS A 620 12.20 -4.24 34.79
N GLN A 621 12.57 -4.23 33.51
CA GLN A 621 13.82 -4.82 33.02
C GLN A 621 15.07 -4.10 33.56
N ILE A 622 15.05 -2.76 33.63
CA ILE A 622 16.19 -1.97 34.11
C ILE A 622 16.35 -2.13 35.61
N LEU A 623 15.25 -2.09 36.37
CA LEU A 623 15.25 -2.19 37.81
C LEU A 623 15.43 -3.62 38.34
N ALA A 624 15.37 -4.64 37.49
CA ALA A 624 15.67 -6.03 37.86
C ALA A 624 17.12 -6.19 38.39
N ASP A 625 18.06 -5.39 37.87
CA ASP A 625 19.42 -5.32 38.39
C ASP A 625 19.50 -4.36 39.61
N LYS A 626 19.31 -4.93 40.77
CA LYS A 626 19.32 -4.18 42.08
C LYS A 626 20.66 -3.52 42.43
N LYS A 627 21.74 -3.86 41.70
CA LYS A 627 23.08 -3.31 41.94
C LYS A 627 23.27 -1.94 41.27
N LEU A 628 22.40 -1.57 40.35
CA LEU A 628 22.52 -0.31 39.66
C LEU A 628 22.08 0.88 40.51
N THR A 629 22.88 1.92 40.47
CA THR A 629 22.48 3.24 40.96
C THR A 629 21.43 3.88 40.01
N ASN A 630 20.73 4.91 40.48
CA ASN A 630 19.81 5.68 39.63
C ASN A 630 20.54 6.26 38.41
N SER A 631 21.77 6.76 38.56
CA SER A 631 22.58 7.26 37.45
C SER A 631 22.83 6.19 36.37
N GLN A 632 23.31 5.02 36.79
CA GLN A 632 23.57 3.90 35.89
C GLN A 632 22.28 3.38 35.19
N SER A 633 21.17 3.39 35.94
CA SER A 633 19.86 3.00 35.37
C SER A 633 19.39 4.00 34.31
N VAL A 634 19.55 5.32 34.54
CA VAL A 634 19.28 6.37 33.54
C VAL A 634 20.19 6.21 32.31
N GLU A 635 21.47 5.99 32.50
CA GLU A 635 22.42 5.77 31.41
C GLU A 635 22.02 4.56 30.54
N ARG A 636 21.66 3.43 31.17
CA ARG A 636 21.15 2.24 30.47
C ARG A 636 19.86 2.54 29.67
N LEU A 637 18.94 3.32 30.25
CA LEU A 637 17.70 3.71 29.55
C LEU A 637 18.02 4.57 28.35
N TYR A 638 18.89 5.55 28.45
CA TYR A 638 19.29 6.40 27.30
C TYR A 638 19.95 5.59 26.20
N VAL A 639 20.86 4.68 26.56
CA VAL A 639 21.50 3.78 25.58
C VAL A 639 20.45 2.85 24.94
N LYS A 640 19.49 2.34 25.70
CA LYS A 640 18.44 1.46 25.18
C LYS A 640 17.52 2.20 24.19
N VAL A 641 17.06 3.40 24.53
CA VAL A 641 16.05 4.15 23.76
C VAL A 641 16.70 5.00 22.66
N TYR A 642 17.72 5.78 23.01
CA TYR A 642 18.35 6.74 22.10
C TYR A 642 19.63 6.23 21.44
N LYS A 643 20.14 5.07 21.89
CA LYS A 643 21.43 4.52 21.43
C LYS A 643 22.61 5.49 21.61
N ARG A 644 22.52 6.35 22.62
CA ARG A 644 23.59 7.24 23.07
C ARG A 644 23.56 7.38 24.59
N PRO A 645 24.68 7.71 25.21
CA PRO A 645 24.68 8.12 26.61
C PRO A 645 23.92 9.45 26.77
N PRO A 646 23.38 9.74 27.98
CA PRO A 646 22.86 11.07 28.28
C PRO A 646 23.99 12.09 28.33
N THR A 647 23.70 13.35 28.03
CA THR A 647 24.58 14.46 28.35
C THR A 647 24.59 14.67 29.88
N ALA A 648 25.60 15.37 30.41
CA ALA A 648 25.68 15.65 31.85
C ALA A 648 24.41 16.34 32.39
N LEU A 649 23.83 17.24 31.61
CA LEU A 649 22.59 17.94 31.97
C LEU A 649 21.36 17.01 31.98
N GLU A 650 21.22 16.17 30.93
CA GLU A 650 20.15 15.17 30.83
C GLU A 650 20.22 14.19 32.00
N LEU A 651 21.42 13.68 32.29
CA LEU A 651 21.65 12.76 33.42
C LEU A 651 21.24 13.40 34.74
N LYS A 652 21.72 14.61 35.02
CA LYS A 652 21.39 15.36 36.24
C LYS A 652 19.88 15.55 36.40
N ARG A 653 19.18 15.98 35.31
CA ARG A 653 17.73 16.20 35.34
C ARG A 653 16.95 14.91 35.54
N ALA A 654 17.29 13.84 34.84
CA ALA A 654 16.61 12.56 34.97
C ALA A 654 16.82 11.92 36.35
N VAL A 655 18.04 11.94 36.89
CA VAL A 655 18.33 11.42 38.22
C VAL A 655 17.57 12.22 39.28
N ALA A 656 17.55 13.56 39.17
CA ALA A 656 16.81 14.40 40.12
C ALA A 656 15.30 14.10 40.07
N PHE A 657 14.73 13.94 38.86
CA PHE A 657 13.33 13.58 38.68
C PHE A 657 13.00 12.25 39.39
N VAL A 658 13.73 11.18 39.06
CA VAL A 658 13.51 9.84 39.64
C VAL A 658 13.68 9.87 41.17
N SER A 659 14.67 10.60 41.70
CA SER A 659 14.93 10.67 43.13
C SER A 659 13.86 11.44 43.90
N ASN A 660 13.26 12.46 43.31
CA ASN A 660 12.21 13.26 43.96
C ASN A 660 10.84 12.54 44.02
N PHE A 661 10.57 11.62 43.13
CA PHE A 661 9.35 10.80 43.15
C PHE A 661 9.41 9.62 44.15
N ALA A 662 10.56 9.37 44.76
CA ALA A 662 10.90 8.08 45.34
C ALA A 662 10.49 7.90 46.83
N LYS A 663 9.19 7.92 47.15
CA LYS A 663 8.72 7.02 48.22
C LYS A 663 8.67 5.55 47.76
N ASP A 664 8.45 5.32 46.44
CA ASP A 664 8.56 4.03 45.77
C ASP A 664 9.45 4.19 44.54
N ARG A 665 10.57 3.44 44.49
CA ARG A 665 11.53 3.48 43.39
C ARG A 665 10.88 3.14 42.06
N GLN A 666 9.88 2.27 42.06
CA GLN A 666 9.18 1.88 40.85
C GLN A 666 8.24 2.98 40.32
N ALA A 667 7.60 3.73 41.21
CA ALA A 667 6.72 4.83 40.87
C ALA A 667 7.45 6.05 40.30
N GLY A 668 8.74 6.25 40.66
CA GLY A 668 9.56 7.32 40.11
C GLY A 668 10.11 7.08 38.73
N TRP A 669 10.06 5.87 38.26
CA TRP A 669 10.54 5.43 36.93
C TRP A 669 9.42 5.23 35.95
#